data_b102186b09ee4224b7397cee3811e6c7
#
_entry.id   b102186b09ee4224b7397cee3811e6c7
#
_cell.length_a   1.000
_cell.length_b   1.000
_cell.length_c   1.000
_cell.angle_alpha   90.00
_cell.angle_beta   90.00
_cell.angle_gamma   90.00
#
_symmetry.space_group_name_H-M   'P 1'
#
loop_
_entity.id
_entity.type
_entity.pdbx_description
1 polymer ?
#
loop_
_entity_poly.entity_id
_entity_poly.type
_entity_poly.pdbx_seq_one_letter_code
_entity_poly.pdbx_strand_id
1 'polypeptide(L)'
;MPTPLHDAHPIVAAVRQFVDKEVVLAASSFEHADTYPHDLVARMRELGLFGSLVPAEYGGLGLDVATYARVIEEICRGFMSLAGVINSHTMAALIVLQNGTDEQKRRLLPRFASGAARGGLCLTEPHAGSDVQAIRTVAKRQGDGYLISGSKMFVTNGREGNTFALLALTDASAKPRYRGMSCFIVEKGHAGLQVVKSIAKLGYKGVDTAELLFDSFPCPADNLVGGVEGRGFKHVMSGLEAGRINIAARAVGVAQAALEEAARGAHGVAEPPAALASIAIRVDGARLLTYWAAGMKDRGERCDLEAGMAKLHASESAQEAAADAIRMLGGPGQATSGIVERLYRDTPLMMIGEGTNEIQRTIIAKNLLQRHGERLGALTSLEAEPEERRQMALAVRQLVEREIAPAAVEDDRAGRFPSVSLDKLKALGLFGAVIPQDMGGLNLDGPAYALIAEEIGRGSASVAAVLKDHVDAADLILRLGSAEQRQRLLPALASGKLRGGTLRRLREPARREINALSHADGFILTGDGLIAGPGRHADVFVLLAPVDERLIAFLLEVGQPGFVLAEPFETAGRRGADLWHTQLRGCVLPSSQTLGGEVAPTSAAIAGAQASARVREAAAAVGLAQAAFEAALRYSQQRSAFGVPICQHQAIQLKLADMATAIAVARLLTQRAAAEDGAGDAAPAHAAMAHLHAAETAYMVTLESMRIHGGYGYSAEFPVERYYRDASALLAGEAGDEALRRSIARHAAAGATLDGGPA
;
A
#
# COMPACT_ATOMS: atom_id res chain seq x y z
N MET A 1 -12.20 0.65 6.03
CA MET A 1 -10.90 0.96 6.65
C MET A 1 -10.28 -0.32 7.18
N PRO A 2 -8.99 -0.58 7.07
CA PRO A 2 -8.37 -1.64 7.86
C PRO A 2 -8.58 -1.28 9.34
N THR A 3 -9.07 -2.25 10.11
CA THR A 3 -9.23 -2.14 11.57
C THR A 3 -7.91 -1.66 12.17
N PRO A 4 -7.91 -0.74 13.14
CA PRO A 4 -6.68 -0.33 13.81
C PRO A 4 -5.90 -1.56 14.25
N LEU A 5 -4.60 -1.58 14.02
CA LEU A 5 -3.68 -2.68 14.38
C LEU A 5 -3.63 -2.95 15.91
N HIS A 6 -4.33 -2.13 16.70
CA HIS A 6 -4.29 -2.15 18.17
C HIS A 6 -5.02 -3.32 18.85
N ASP A 7 -5.97 -4.00 18.18
CA ASP A 7 -6.61 -5.20 18.73
C ASP A 7 -5.94 -6.48 18.22
N ALA A 8 -4.66 -6.65 18.56
CA ALA A 8 -3.96 -7.88 18.21
C ALA A 8 -4.59 -9.06 18.93
N HIS A 9 -5.15 -10.01 18.17
CA HIS A 9 -5.64 -11.28 18.70
C HIS A 9 -4.55 -11.92 19.56
N PRO A 10 -4.86 -12.50 20.75
CA PRO A 10 -3.84 -13.05 21.68
C PRO A 10 -2.83 -14.00 21.04
N ILE A 11 -3.24 -14.72 19.97
CA ILE A 11 -2.34 -15.61 19.23
C ILE A 11 -1.19 -14.87 18.59
N VAL A 12 -1.37 -13.61 18.10
CA VAL A 12 -0.30 -12.83 17.48
C VAL A 12 0.78 -12.50 18.51
N ALA A 13 0.39 -12.08 19.72
CA ALA A 13 1.32 -11.83 20.81
C ALA A 13 2.07 -13.10 21.25
N ALA A 14 1.37 -14.23 21.31
CA ALA A 14 1.97 -15.53 21.63
C ALA A 14 3.01 -15.96 20.56
N VAL A 15 2.67 -15.75 19.28
CA VAL A 15 3.57 -16.06 18.16
C VAL A 15 4.77 -15.11 18.16
N ARG A 16 4.58 -13.82 18.41
CA ARG A 16 5.68 -12.84 18.55
C ARG A 16 6.67 -13.30 19.64
N GLN A 17 6.14 -13.67 20.82
CA GLN A 17 6.96 -14.17 21.92
C GLN A 17 7.73 -15.46 21.55
N PHE A 18 7.09 -16.38 20.85
CA PHE A 18 7.74 -17.60 20.31
C PHE A 18 8.86 -17.24 19.33
N VAL A 19 8.59 -16.31 18.42
CA VAL A 19 9.55 -15.86 17.42
C VAL A 19 10.77 -15.22 18.09
N ASP A 20 10.57 -14.30 19.03
CA ASP A 20 11.66 -13.57 19.68
C ASP A 20 12.50 -14.48 20.59
N LYS A 21 11.89 -15.41 21.31
CA LYS A 21 12.58 -16.23 22.31
C LYS A 21 13.19 -17.52 21.75
N GLU A 22 12.60 -18.09 20.70
CA GLU A 22 13.00 -19.41 20.21
C GLU A 22 13.44 -19.37 18.74
N VAL A 23 12.65 -18.75 17.85
CA VAL A 23 12.88 -18.83 16.40
C VAL A 23 14.10 -18.03 15.96
N VAL A 24 14.20 -16.75 16.35
CA VAL A 24 15.30 -15.85 15.92
C VAL A 24 16.64 -16.44 16.34
N LEU A 25 16.74 -17.02 17.54
CA LEU A 25 17.97 -17.59 18.09
C LEU A 25 18.42 -18.86 17.34
N ALA A 26 17.49 -19.66 16.84
CA ALA A 26 17.77 -20.94 16.21
C ALA A 26 17.83 -20.88 14.66
N ALA A 27 17.23 -19.87 14.05
CA ALA A 27 17.00 -19.79 12.61
C ALA A 27 18.27 -19.99 11.76
N SER A 28 19.38 -19.31 12.13
CA SER A 28 20.63 -19.38 11.37
C SER A 28 21.25 -20.78 11.40
N SER A 29 21.15 -21.51 12.52
CA SER A 29 21.70 -22.88 12.60
C SER A 29 20.95 -23.86 11.71
N PHE A 30 19.61 -23.79 11.69
CA PHE A 30 18.78 -24.62 10.81
C PHE A 30 18.96 -24.26 9.34
N GLU A 31 19.06 -22.98 9.04
CA GLU A 31 19.23 -22.50 7.67
C GLU A 31 20.58 -22.91 7.09
N HIS A 32 21.69 -22.69 7.83
CA HIS A 32 23.03 -23.04 7.38
C HIS A 32 23.21 -24.55 7.19
N ALA A 33 22.64 -25.35 8.09
CA ALA A 33 22.69 -26.80 7.98
C ALA A 33 21.69 -27.38 6.96
N ASP A 34 20.78 -26.56 6.44
CA ASP A 34 19.62 -26.98 5.62
C ASP A 34 18.86 -28.17 6.25
N THR A 35 18.64 -28.10 7.59
CA THR A 35 18.00 -29.15 8.37
C THR A 35 16.61 -28.72 8.81
N TYR A 36 15.66 -29.66 8.78
CA TYR A 36 14.28 -29.41 9.17
C TYR A 36 14.16 -29.13 10.66
N PRO A 37 13.52 -28.02 11.09
CA PRO A 37 13.49 -27.57 12.49
C PRO A 37 12.34 -28.26 13.27
N HIS A 38 12.51 -29.55 13.55
CA HIS A 38 11.46 -30.38 14.17
C HIS A 38 10.92 -29.80 15.48
N ASP A 39 11.80 -29.28 16.34
CA ASP A 39 11.40 -28.71 17.64
C ASP A 39 10.55 -27.45 17.48
N LEU A 40 10.94 -26.53 16.59
CA LEU A 40 10.17 -25.34 16.31
C LEU A 40 8.82 -25.68 15.68
N VAL A 41 8.77 -26.68 14.80
CA VAL A 41 7.52 -27.17 14.20
C VAL A 41 6.61 -27.82 15.23
N ALA A 42 7.17 -28.53 16.23
CA ALA A 42 6.42 -29.07 17.37
C ALA A 42 5.80 -27.93 18.21
N ARG A 43 6.56 -26.86 18.49
CA ARG A 43 6.02 -25.67 19.17
C ARG A 43 4.91 -24.99 18.38
N MET A 44 5.04 -24.86 17.05
CA MET A 44 3.97 -24.35 16.20
C MET A 44 2.69 -25.19 16.29
N ARG A 45 2.85 -26.51 16.44
CA ARG A 45 1.72 -27.45 16.65
C ARG A 45 1.06 -27.20 18.01
N GLU A 46 1.83 -27.04 19.07
CA GLU A 46 1.31 -26.73 20.42
C GLU A 46 0.56 -25.40 20.46
N LEU A 47 1.02 -24.40 19.70
CA LEU A 47 0.32 -23.11 19.51
C LEU A 47 -0.94 -23.23 18.62
N GLY A 48 -1.25 -24.42 18.08
CA GLY A 48 -2.42 -24.65 17.21
C GLY A 48 -2.30 -24.09 15.80
N LEU A 49 -1.10 -23.67 15.35
CA LEU A 49 -0.92 -22.93 14.09
C LEU A 49 -1.26 -23.76 12.84
N PHE A 50 -1.25 -25.09 12.92
CA PHE A 50 -1.72 -25.96 11.83
C PHE A 50 -3.22 -25.83 11.59
N GLY A 51 -4.00 -25.53 12.63
CA GLY A 51 -5.43 -25.29 12.57
C GLY A 51 -5.85 -23.83 12.42
N SER A 52 -4.95 -22.91 12.06
CA SER A 52 -5.20 -21.46 12.09
C SER A 52 -6.52 -21.06 11.42
N LEU A 53 -6.76 -21.50 10.18
CA LEU A 53 -7.97 -21.17 9.40
C LEU A 53 -9.04 -22.30 9.42
N VAL A 54 -8.81 -23.39 10.14
CA VAL A 54 -9.79 -24.46 10.31
C VAL A 54 -10.78 -24.05 11.39
N PRO A 55 -12.10 -24.15 11.14
CA PRO A 55 -13.12 -23.81 12.14
C PRO A 55 -12.99 -24.60 13.44
N ALA A 56 -13.41 -23.98 14.54
CA ALA A 56 -13.36 -24.59 15.88
C ALA A 56 -14.14 -25.90 15.98
N GLU A 57 -15.20 -26.05 15.21
CA GLU A 57 -15.99 -27.33 15.14
C GLU A 57 -15.16 -28.51 14.66
N TYR A 58 -14.06 -28.27 13.94
CA TYR A 58 -13.10 -29.29 13.52
C TYR A 58 -11.80 -29.25 14.33
N GLY A 59 -11.78 -28.54 15.48
CA GLY A 59 -10.64 -28.46 16.39
C GLY A 59 -9.55 -27.46 15.98
N GLY A 60 -9.84 -26.54 15.06
CA GLY A 60 -8.95 -25.46 14.66
C GLY A 60 -9.12 -24.19 15.49
N LEU A 61 -8.33 -23.16 15.19
CA LEU A 61 -8.40 -21.85 15.84
C LEU A 61 -9.51 -20.96 15.25
N GLY A 62 -9.95 -21.22 14.02
CA GLY A 62 -10.97 -20.46 13.33
C GLY A 62 -10.64 -18.98 13.16
N LEU A 63 -9.34 -18.65 12.96
CA LEU A 63 -8.90 -17.26 12.78
C LEU A 63 -9.47 -16.68 11.50
N ASP A 64 -9.70 -15.37 11.50
CA ASP A 64 -9.89 -14.62 10.28
C ASP A 64 -8.58 -14.51 9.47
N VAL A 65 -8.68 -14.17 8.19
CA VAL A 65 -7.54 -14.13 7.28
C VAL A 65 -6.58 -12.99 7.65
N ALA A 66 -7.10 -11.89 8.18
CA ALA A 66 -6.27 -10.76 8.63
C ALA A 66 -5.40 -11.16 9.83
N THR A 67 -5.98 -11.83 10.84
CA THR A 67 -5.23 -12.36 11.99
C THR A 67 -4.22 -13.42 11.55
N TYR A 68 -4.60 -14.31 10.64
CA TYR A 68 -3.68 -15.30 10.07
C TYR A 68 -2.52 -14.64 9.34
N ALA A 69 -2.76 -13.60 8.55
CA ALA A 69 -1.71 -12.85 7.88
C ALA A 69 -0.71 -12.24 8.87
N ARG A 70 -1.18 -11.70 10.02
CA ARG A 70 -0.31 -11.20 11.10
C ARG A 70 0.55 -12.31 11.71
N VAL A 71 -0.03 -13.49 11.97
CA VAL A 71 0.72 -14.66 12.45
C VAL A 71 1.83 -15.03 11.47
N ILE A 72 1.55 -15.04 10.17
CA ILE A 72 2.54 -15.34 9.13
C ILE A 72 3.63 -14.26 9.06
N GLU A 73 3.26 -12.99 9.17
CA GLU A 73 4.21 -11.87 9.21
C GLU A 73 5.20 -12.05 10.37
N GLU A 74 4.72 -12.29 11.59
CA GLU A 74 5.58 -12.49 12.76
C GLU A 74 6.52 -13.69 12.59
N ILE A 75 6.02 -14.82 12.11
CA ILE A 75 6.87 -16.00 11.86
C ILE A 75 7.98 -15.65 10.85
N CYS A 76 7.66 -14.93 9.78
CA CYS A 76 8.61 -14.61 8.73
C CYS A 76 9.62 -13.53 9.14
N ARG A 77 9.29 -12.68 10.11
CA ARG A 77 10.24 -11.78 10.75
C ARG A 77 11.40 -12.56 11.39
N GLY A 78 11.12 -13.72 11.97
CA GLY A 78 12.14 -14.61 12.54
C GLY A 78 12.77 -15.57 11.52
N PHE A 79 11.92 -16.38 10.86
CA PHE A 79 12.40 -17.42 9.93
C PHE A 79 11.32 -17.79 8.91
N MET A 80 11.47 -17.34 7.66
CA MET A 80 10.50 -17.51 6.58
C MET A 80 10.15 -18.98 6.31
N SER A 81 11.09 -19.91 6.53
CA SER A 81 10.91 -21.34 6.27
C SER A 81 9.81 -21.97 7.12
N LEU A 82 9.62 -21.51 8.36
CA LEU A 82 8.53 -22.00 9.22
C LEU A 82 7.16 -21.66 8.68
N ALA A 83 6.98 -20.45 8.12
CA ALA A 83 5.73 -20.09 7.47
C ALA A 83 5.44 -20.98 6.26
N GLY A 84 6.48 -21.47 5.58
CA GLY A 84 6.35 -22.45 4.51
C GLY A 84 5.74 -23.75 4.93
N VAL A 85 6.11 -24.24 6.11
CA VAL A 85 5.59 -25.49 6.67
C VAL A 85 4.06 -25.42 6.82
N ILE A 86 3.52 -24.30 7.33
CA ILE A 86 2.07 -24.15 7.55
C ILE A 86 1.32 -23.67 6.33
N ASN A 87 1.91 -22.91 5.41
CA ASN A 87 1.18 -22.39 4.25
C ASN A 87 0.68 -23.49 3.32
N SER A 88 1.57 -24.38 2.86
CA SER A 88 1.19 -25.48 1.98
C SER A 88 0.18 -26.43 2.65
N HIS A 89 0.32 -26.60 3.95
CA HIS A 89 -0.61 -27.35 4.78
C HIS A 89 -1.98 -26.66 4.83
N THR A 90 -2.01 -25.35 5.12
CA THR A 90 -3.25 -24.56 5.18
C THR A 90 -3.98 -24.58 3.84
N MET A 91 -3.26 -24.49 2.70
CA MET A 91 -3.89 -24.61 1.38
C MET A 91 -4.58 -25.97 1.19
N ALA A 92 -3.95 -27.07 1.58
CA ALA A 92 -4.57 -28.40 1.50
C ALA A 92 -5.83 -28.51 2.39
N ALA A 93 -5.76 -27.96 3.60
CA ALA A 93 -6.90 -27.92 4.52
C ALA A 93 -8.06 -27.06 3.96
N LEU A 94 -7.75 -25.87 3.40
CA LEU A 94 -8.75 -24.97 2.81
C LEU A 94 -9.43 -25.57 1.57
N ILE A 95 -8.70 -26.32 0.73
CA ILE A 95 -9.29 -27.06 -0.39
C ILE A 95 -10.37 -28.02 0.10
N VAL A 96 -10.10 -28.77 1.17
CA VAL A 96 -11.07 -29.68 1.79
C VAL A 96 -12.21 -28.91 2.45
N LEU A 97 -11.91 -27.87 3.21
CA LEU A 97 -12.92 -27.06 3.91
C LEU A 97 -13.94 -26.44 2.94
N GLN A 98 -13.46 -25.90 1.82
CA GLN A 98 -14.31 -25.17 0.86
C GLN A 98 -15.03 -26.10 -0.12
N ASN A 99 -14.42 -27.23 -0.48
CA ASN A 99 -14.88 -28.05 -1.60
C ASN A 99 -15.11 -29.53 -1.26
N GLY A 100 -14.70 -29.99 -0.08
CA GLY A 100 -14.89 -31.36 0.36
C GLY A 100 -16.34 -31.67 0.71
N THR A 101 -16.73 -32.96 0.61
CA THR A 101 -18.00 -33.43 1.15
C THR A 101 -17.99 -33.36 2.69
N ASP A 102 -19.15 -33.40 3.34
CA ASP A 102 -19.23 -33.34 4.79
C ASP A 102 -18.48 -34.51 5.47
N GLU A 103 -18.44 -35.67 4.81
CA GLU A 103 -17.69 -36.84 5.28
C GLU A 103 -16.18 -36.57 5.17
N GLN A 104 -15.70 -36.01 4.04
CA GLN A 104 -14.30 -35.61 3.88
C GLN A 104 -13.89 -34.55 4.90
N LYS A 105 -14.73 -33.56 5.16
CA LYS A 105 -14.47 -32.52 6.17
C LYS A 105 -14.35 -33.15 7.57
N ARG A 106 -15.31 -33.97 7.98
CA ARG A 106 -15.28 -34.63 9.30
C ARG A 106 -14.08 -35.56 9.46
N ARG A 107 -13.65 -36.25 8.42
CA ARG A 107 -12.50 -37.15 8.43
C ARG A 107 -11.15 -36.44 8.43
N LEU A 108 -10.98 -35.39 7.64
CA LEU A 108 -9.68 -34.81 7.33
C LEU A 108 -9.39 -33.55 8.15
N LEU A 109 -10.37 -32.65 8.34
CA LEU A 109 -10.09 -31.33 8.97
C LEU A 109 -9.58 -31.45 10.41
N PRO A 110 -10.08 -32.33 11.29
CA PRO A 110 -9.51 -32.49 12.63
C PRO A 110 -8.04 -32.94 12.61
N ARG A 111 -7.70 -33.79 11.65
CA ARG A 111 -6.31 -34.29 11.47
C ARG A 111 -5.39 -33.18 10.93
N PHE A 112 -5.90 -32.31 10.04
CA PHE A 112 -5.19 -31.12 9.60
C PHE A 112 -5.05 -30.14 10.78
N ALA A 113 -6.11 -29.83 11.50
CA ALA A 113 -6.08 -28.87 12.62
C ALA A 113 -5.07 -29.25 13.70
N SER A 114 -4.98 -30.54 14.04
CA SER A 114 -4.02 -31.06 15.04
C SER A 114 -2.60 -31.21 14.49
N GLY A 115 -2.37 -31.05 13.19
CA GLY A 115 -1.10 -31.34 12.53
C GLY A 115 -0.74 -32.83 12.48
N ALA A 116 -1.68 -33.75 12.77
CA ALA A 116 -1.50 -35.19 12.57
C ALA A 116 -1.45 -35.54 11.06
N ALA A 117 -2.28 -34.89 10.25
CA ALA A 117 -2.11 -34.81 8.81
C ALA A 117 -1.34 -33.53 8.49
N ARG A 118 -0.06 -33.63 8.09
CA ARG A 118 0.72 -32.49 7.62
C ARG A 118 0.67 -32.48 6.10
N GLY A 119 0.10 -31.39 5.57
CA GLY A 119 -0.26 -31.31 4.16
C GLY A 119 0.73 -30.55 3.29
N GLY A 120 0.53 -30.72 2.02
CA GLY A 120 1.18 -29.99 0.96
C GLY A 120 0.30 -29.93 -0.29
N LEU A 121 0.67 -29.09 -1.25
CA LEU A 121 0.00 -28.99 -2.54
C LEU A 121 0.88 -29.61 -3.63
N CYS A 122 0.39 -30.66 -4.30
CA CYS A 122 1.01 -31.32 -5.42
C CYS A 122 0.43 -30.82 -6.75
N LEU A 123 0.96 -29.70 -7.25
CA LEU A 123 0.47 -29.00 -8.43
C LEU A 123 1.48 -29.02 -9.57
N THR A 124 2.66 -28.43 -9.35
CA THR A 124 3.71 -28.22 -10.33
C THR A 124 4.33 -29.53 -10.80
N GLU A 125 4.65 -29.58 -12.10
CA GLU A 125 5.37 -30.69 -12.72
C GLU A 125 6.64 -30.16 -13.41
N PRO A 126 7.62 -31.02 -13.77
CA PRO A 126 8.87 -30.57 -14.40
C PRO A 126 8.70 -29.67 -15.62
N HIS A 127 7.60 -29.81 -16.35
CA HIS A 127 7.27 -29.08 -17.58
C HIS A 127 6.05 -28.16 -17.45
N ALA A 128 5.39 -28.10 -16.29
CA ALA A 128 4.17 -27.35 -16.07
C ALA A 128 4.20 -26.63 -14.71
N GLY A 129 4.63 -25.37 -14.70
CA GLY A 129 4.63 -24.48 -13.53
C GLY A 129 3.61 -23.36 -13.69
N SER A 130 3.97 -22.27 -14.40
CA SER A 130 3.05 -21.14 -14.65
C SER A 130 1.83 -21.55 -15.46
N ASP A 131 1.98 -22.47 -16.42
CA ASP A 131 0.86 -23.08 -17.12
C ASP A 131 0.40 -24.36 -16.39
N VAL A 132 -0.40 -24.18 -15.36
CA VAL A 132 -0.99 -25.29 -14.58
C VAL A 132 -1.84 -26.21 -15.45
N GLN A 133 -2.42 -25.73 -16.55
CA GLN A 133 -3.24 -26.54 -17.44
C GLN A 133 -2.42 -27.55 -18.28
N ALA A 134 -1.10 -27.36 -18.35
CA ALA A 134 -0.22 -28.27 -19.08
C ALA A 134 0.19 -29.54 -18.30
N ILE A 135 -0.34 -29.80 -17.09
CA ILE A 135 -0.02 -30.99 -16.30
C ILE A 135 -0.29 -32.28 -17.06
N ARG A 136 0.49 -33.32 -16.77
CA ARG A 136 0.41 -34.65 -17.38
C ARG A 136 0.13 -35.79 -16.40
N THR A 137 0.20 -35.55 -15.09
CA THR A 137 -0.21 -36.53 -14.08
C THR A 137 -1.65 -36.94 -14.34
N VAL A 138 -1.89 -38.23 -14.45
CA VAL A 138 -3.22 -38.81 -14.76
C VAL A 138 -3.74 -39.62 -13.59
N ALA A 139 -5.05 -39.61 -13.39
CA ALA A 139 -5.77 -40.46 -12.47
C ALA A 139 -6.78 -41.30 -13.27
N LYS A 140 -6.45 -42.57 -13.51
CA LYS A 140 -7.30 -43.50 -14.26
C LYS A 140 -8.21 -44.22 -13.31
N ARG A 141 -9.52 -44.22 -13.57
CA ARG A 141 -10.49 -44.96 -12.78
C ARG A 141 -10.25 -46.47 -12.89
N GLN A 142 -10.22 -47.18 -11.75
CA GLN A 142 -10.06 -48.61 -11.69
C GLN A 142 -10.86 -49.15 -10.46
N GLY A 143 -11.88 -49.94 -10.74
CA GLY A 143 -12.79 -50.42 -9.67
C GLY A 143 -13.41 -49.28 -8.89
N ASP A 144 -13.30 -49.35 -7.56
CA ASP A 144 -13.84 -48.35 -6.64
C ASP A 144 -12.91 -47.19 -6.37
N GLY A 145 -11.84 -47.03 -7.16
CA GLY A 145 -10.85 -45.97 -6.95
C GLY A 145 -10.18 -45.53 -8.24
N TYR A 146 -8.98 -45.00 -8.05
CA TYR A 146 -8.14 -44.48 -9.13
C TYR A 146 -6.72 -45.01 -9.01
N LEU A 147 -6.03 -45.16 -10.15
CA LEU A 147 -4.59 -45.32 -10.23
C LEU A 147 -3.99 -44.00 -10.72
N ILE A 148 -3.15 -43.43 -9.89
CA ILE A 148 -2.50 -42.12 -10.20
C ILE A 148 -1.05 -42.37 -10.64
N SER A 149 -0.69 -41.79 -11.80
CA SER A 149 0.67 -41.88 -12.36
C SER A 149 1.14 -40.52 -12.85
N GLY A 150 2.36 -40.14 -12.48
CA GLY A 150 3.02 -38.88 -12.85
C GLY A 150 4.01 -38.41 -11.81
N SER A 151 4.60 -37.23 -12.03
CA SER A 151 5.53 -36.63 -11.08
C SER A 151 5.13 -35.20 -10.69
N LYS A 152 5.43 -34.83 -9.47
CA LYS A 152 5.20 -33.48 -8.94
C LYS A 152 6.48 -32.90 -8.36
N MET A 153 6.77 -31.61 -8.68
CA MET A 153 7.99 -30.92 -8.26
C MET A 153 7.67 -29.77 -7.30
N PHE A 154 8.69 -29.39 -6.56
CA PHE A 154 8.64 -28.29 -5.59
C PHE A 154 7.56 -28.46 -4.53
N VAL A 155 7.32 -29.70 -4.11
CA VAL A 155 6.30 -30.02 -3.10
C VAL A 155 6.86 -29.70 -1.71
N THR A 156 6.42 -28.59 -1.12
CA THR A 156 6.72 -28.26 0.28
C THR A 156 6.09 -29.30 1.21
N ASN A 157 6.78 -29.70 2.27
CA ASN A 157 6.47 -30.83 3.13
C ASN A 157 6.47 -32.18 2.39
N GLY A 158 7.09 -32.29 1.22
CA GLY A 158 7.06 -33.50 0.41
C GLY A 158 7.70 -34.72 1.09
N ARG A 159 8.77 -34.52 1.87
CA ARG A 159 9.40 -35.57 2.69
C ARG A 159 8.78 -35.69 4.07
N GLU A 160 8.64 -34.56 4.77
CA GLU A 160 8.20 -34.49 6.16
C GLU A 160 6.68 -34.58 6.33
N GLY A 161 5.90 -34.16 5.32
CA GLY A 161 4.44 -34.29 5.32
C GLY A 161 3.98 -35.69 4.97
N ASN A 162 2.71 -35.98 5.24
CA ASN A 162 2.07 -37.28 5.02
C ASN A 162 0.77 -37.23 4.21
N THR A 163 0.21 -36.02 3.97
CA THR A 163 -1.11 -35.86 3.32
C THR A 163 -1.04 -34.69 2.32
N PHE A 164 -1.47 -34.90 1.08
CA PHE A 164 -1.31 -33.89 0.03
C PHE A 164 -2.60 -33.70 -0.78
N ALA A 165 -2.90 -32.46 -1.16
CA ALA A 165 -3.88 -32.15 -2.18
C ALA A 165 -3.20 -32.22 -3.56
N LEU A 166 -3.60 -33.17 -4.39
CA LEU A 166 -3.00 -33.48 -5.69
C LEU A 166 -3.95 -33.11 -6.83
N LEU A 167 -3.46 -32.34 -7.81
CA LEU A 167 -4.17 -32.09 -9.06
C LEU A 167 -3.72 -33.10 -10.12
N ALA A 168 -4.67 -33.81 -10.73
CA ALA A 168 -4.42 -34.78 -11.81
C ALA A 168 -5.51 -34.72 -12.89
N LEU A 169 -5.20 -35.24 -14.08
CA LEU A 169 -6.16 -35.39 -15.17
C LEU A 169 -6.98 -36.68 -15.00
N THR A 170 -8.28 -36.57 -14.93
CA THR A 170 -9.24 -37.68 -15.05
C THR A 170 -9.78 -37.83 -16.46
N ASP A 171 -9.84 -36.70 -17.22
CA ASP A 171 -10.18 -36.70 -18.65
C ASP A 171 -9.22 -35.81 -19.44
N ALA A 172 -8.30 -36.42 -20.18
CA ALA A 172 -7.35 -35.73 -21.03
C ALA A 172 -7.97 -35.12 -22.31
N SER A 173 -9.17 -35.56 -22.69
CA SER A 173 -9.89 -35.12 -23.89
C SER A 173 -10.76 -33.88 -23.65
N ALA A 174 -11.03 -33.50 -22.40
CA ALA A 174 -11.90 -32.41 -22.03
C ALA A 174 -11.47 -31.06 -22.63
N LYS A 175 -12.46 -30.30 -23.12
CA LYS A 175 -12.29 -28.95 -23.64
C LYS A 175 -13.25 -27.98 -22.93
N PRO A 176 -12.76 -26.89 -22.34
CA PRO A 176 -11.34 -26.57 -22.14
C PRO A 176 -10.67 -27.57 -21.17
N ARG A 177 -9.34 -27.71 -21.28
CA ARG A 177 -8.55 -28.75 -20.61
C ARG A 177 -8.72 -28.78 -19.08
N TYR A 178 -8.93 -27.63 -18.44
CA TYR A 178 -9.15 -27.56 -16.99
C TYR A 178 -10.40 -28.31 -16.50
N ARG A 179 -11.38 -28.55 -17.38
CA ARG A 179 -12.59 -29.35 -17.04
C ARG A 179 -12.32 -30.85 -16.91
N GLY A 180 -11.16 -31.31 -17.37
CA GLY A 180 -10.72 -32.70 -17.19
C GLY A 180 -9.83 -32.90 -15.98
N MET A 181 -9.63 -31.89 -15.14
CA MET A 181 -8.76 -31.95 -13.97
C MET A 181 -9.56 -32.18 -12.68
N SER A 182 -9.07 -33.09 -11.85
CA SER A 182 -9.68 -33.44 -10.54
C SER A 182 -8.66 -33.30 -9.43
N CYS A 183 -9.14 -32.97 -8.23
CA CYS A 183 -8.29 -32.82 -7.04
C CYS A 183 -8.51 -34.03 -6.12
N PHE A 184 -7.43 -34.62 -5.65
CA PHE A 184 -7.43 -35.79 -4.77
C PHE A 184 -6.67 -35.48 -3.47
N ILE A 185 -7.13 -36.04 -2.35
CA ILE A 185 -6.32 -36.11 -1.13
C ILE A 185 -5.57 -37.44 -1.16
N VAL A 186 -4.24 -37.36 -1.23
CA VAL A 186 -3.36 -38.53 -1.23
C VAL A 186 -2.55 -38.59 0.05
N GLU A 187 -2.39 -39.77 0.61
CA GLU A 187 -1.69 -40.02 1.88
C GLU A 187 -0.49 -40.93 1.65
N LYS A 188 0.63 -40.64 2.32
CA LYS A 188 1.80 -41.54 2.33
C LYS A 188 1.47 -42.85 3.06
N GLY A 189 2.27 -43.87 2.78
CA GLY A 189 2.14 -45.21 3.40
C GLY A 189 1.56 -46.24 2.46
N HIS A 190 1.11 -45.87 1.26
CA HIS A 190 0.72 -46.79 0.21
C HIS A 190 1.82 -46.99 -0.83
N ALA A 191 1.88 -48.17 -1.43
CA ALA A 191 2.79 -48.42 -2.55
C ALA A 191 2.50 -47.47 -3.71
N GLY A 192 3.55 -47.13 -4.48
CA GLY A 192 3.42 -46.27 -5.67
C GLY A 192 3.62 -44.77 -5.40
N LEU A 193 3.80 -44.30 -4.15
CA LEU A 193 4.23 -42.93 -3.85
C LEU A 193 5.66 -42.93 -3.33
N GLN A 194 6.56 -42.25 -4.06
CA GLN A 194 7.97 -42.16 -3.73
C GLN A 194 8.43 -40.71 -3.62
N VAL A 195 9.24 -40.42 -2.63
CA VAL A 195 10.03 -39.18 -2.55
C VAL A 195 11.32 -39.41 -3.33
N VAL A 196 11.42 -38.82 -4.54
CA VAL A 196 12.56 -39.05 -5.43
C VAL A 196 13.83 -38.38 -4.89
N LYS A 197 13.69 -37.09 -4.53
CA LYS A 197 14.77 -36.30 -3.96
C LYS A 197 14.25 -35.08 -3.21
N SER A 198 15.06 -34.59 -2.27
CA SER A 198 14.94 -33.22 -1.75
C SER A 198 15.67 -32.26 -2.70
N ILE A 199 15.11 -31.07 -2.87
CA ILE A 199 15.61 -30.05 -3.81
C ILE A 199 16.45 -29.05 -3.02
N ALA A 200 17.74 -28.93 -3.36
CA ALA A 200 18.61 -27.89 -2.83
C ALA A 200 18.18 -26.50 -3.35
N LYS A 201 18.20 -25.49 -2.48
CA LYS A 201 17.65 -24.16 -2.76
C LYS A 201 18.66 -23.06 -2.43
N LEU A 202 18.51 -21.91 -3.07
CA LEU A 202 19.26 -20.69 -2.78
C LEU A 202 18.99 -20.18 -1.35
N GLY A 203 17.73 -20.03 -1.02
CA GLY A 203 17.17 -19.65 0.28
C GLY A 203 16.03 -20.59 0.66
N TYR A 204 15.21 -20.18 1.66
CA TYR A 204 14.11 -21.03 2.13
C TYR A 204 14.61 -22.41 2.57
N LYS A 205 15.84 -22.43 3.12
CA LYS A 205 16.47 -23.63 3.65
C LYS A 205 15.89 -23.98 5.01
N GLY A 206 16.03 -25.23 5.43
CA GLY A 206 15.40 -25.75 6.64
C GLY A 206 13.93 -26.09 6.48
N VAL A 207 13.31 -25.87 5.31
CA VAL A 207 12.01 -26.43 4.96
C VAL A 207 12.17 -27.45 3.85
N ASP A 208 11.56 -28.61 4.02
CA ASP A 208 11.61 -29.68 3.04
C ASP A 208 10.83 -29.30 1.78
N THR A 209 11.49 -29.46 0.65
CA THR A 209 10.90 -29.28 -0.69
C THR A 209 11.33 -30.45 -1.57
N ALA A 210 10.39 -31.24 -2.07
CA ALA A 210 10.70 -32.51 -2.71
C ALA A 210 10.11 -32.66 -4.12
N GLU A 211 10.66 -33.63 -4.84
CA GLU A 211 10.08 -34.25 -6.01
C GLU A 211 9.37 -35.53 -5.58
N LEU A 212 8.07 -35.67 -5.95
CA LEU A 212 7.25 -36.84 -5.69
C LEU A 212 6.93 -37.57 -6.99
N LEU A 213 7.09 -38.88 -6.99
CA LEU A 213 6.70 -39.77 -8.10
C LEU A 213 5.50 -40.60 -7.66
N PHE A 214 4.49 -40.63 -8.51
CA PHE A 214 3.32 -41.49 -8.42
C PHE A 214 3.45 -42.56 -9.53
N ASP A 215 3.60 -43.80 -9.14
CA ASP A 215 3.66 -44.95 -10.04
C ASP A 215 2.50 -45.89 -9.75
N SER A 216 1.44 -45.75 -10.52
CA SER A 216 0.20 -46.53 -10.33
C SER A 216 -0.28 -46.49 -8.89
N PHE A 217 -0.20 -45.30 -8.25
CA PHE A 217 -0.58 -45.11 -6.84
C PHE A 217 -2.07 -45.32 -6.66
N PRO A 218 -2.49 -46.26 -5.80
CA PRO A 218 -3.90 -46.52 -5.57
C PRO A 218 -4.52 -45.44 -4.69
N CYS A 219 -5.55 -44.77 -5.20
CA CYS A 219 -6.30 -43.72 -4.50
C CYS A 219 -7.78 -44.10 -4.41
N PRO A 220 -8.35 -44.24 -3.21
CA PRO A 220 -9.78 -44.50 -3.03
C PRO A 220 -10.65 -43.38 -3.66
N ALA A 221 -11.84 -43.76 -4.15
CA ALA A 221 -12.79 -42.80 -4.73
C ALA A 221 -13.20 -41.70 -3.73
N ASP A 222 -13.28 -42.02 -2.43
CA ASP A 222 -13.64 -41.12 -1.34
C ASP A 222 -12.58 -40.02 -1.10
N ASN A 223 -11.43 -40.13 -1.73
CA ASN A 223 -10.39 -39.14 -1.70
C ASN A 223 -10.47 -38.12 -2.86
N LEU A 224 -11.39 -38.30 -3.82
CA LEU A 224 -11.73 -37.28 -4.81
C LEU A 224 -12.46 -36.12 -4.11
N VAL A 225 -11.85 -34.96 -4.04
CA VAL A 225 -12.39 -33.77 -3.36
C VAL A 225 -13.75 -33.39 -3.96
N GLY A 226 -14.76 -33.32 -3.11
CA GLY A 226 -16.15 -33.01 -3.50
C GLY A 226 -16.88 -34.11 -4.28
N GLY A 227 -16.26 -35.28 -4.49
CA GLY A 227 -16.86 -36.45 -5.12
C GLY A 227 -17.20 -36.35 -6.60
N VAL A 228 -16.81 -35.25 -7.28
CA VAL A 228 -17.13 -34.97 -8.69
C VAL A 228 -15.85 -34.68 -9.50
N GLU A 229 -15.64 -35.46 -10.55
CA GLU A 229 -14.53 -35.27 -11.48
C GLU A 229 -14.64 -33.92 -12.24
N GLY A 230 -13.51 -33.41 -12.74
CA GLY A 230 -13.45 -32.22 -13.60
C GLY A 230 -13.57 -30.87 -12.84
N ARG A 231 -13.62 -30.87 -11.53
CA ARG A 231 -13.70 -29.65 -10.70
C ARG A 231 -12.38 -29.28 -10.03
N GLY A 232 -11.36 -30.13 -10.14
CA GLY A 232 -10.11 -29.98 -9.38
C GLY A 232 -9.35 -28.67 -9.65
N PHE A 233 -9.38 -28.16 -10.87
CA PHE A 233 -8.76 -26.87 -11.17
C PHE A 233 -9.39 -25.74 -10.36
N LYS A 234 -10.73 -25.67 -10.29
CA LYS A 234 -11.43 -24.67 -9.49
C LYS A 234 -11.14 -24.84 -8.00
N HIS A 235 -11.09 -26.06 -7.50
CA HIS A 235 -10.79 -26.37 -6.09
C HIS A 235 -9.40 -25.87 -5.70
N VAL A 236 -8.38 -26.12 -6.54
CA VAL A 236 -7.01 -25.66 -6.28
C VAL A 236 -6.91 -24.14 -6.38
N MET A 237 -7.55 -23.51 -7.37
CA MET A 237 -7.51 -22.04 -7.52
C MET A 237 -8.14 -21.32 -6.33
N SER A 238 -9.20 -21.87 -5.70
CA SER A 238 -9.80 -21.27 -4.50
C SER A 238 -8.85 -21.29 -3.29
N GLY A 239 -8.01 -22.30 -3.16
CA GLY A 239 -6.96 -22.38 -2.14
C GLY A 239 -5.81 -21.37 -2.39
N LEU A 240 -5.45 -21.14 -3.66
CA LEU A 240 -4.36 -20.24 -4.04
C LEU A 240 -4.68 -18.76 -3.79
N GLU A 241 -5.93 -18.36 -3.68
CA GLU A 241 -6.28 -16.98 -3.35
C GLU A 241 -5.82 -16.61 -1.93
N ALA A 242 -6.08 -17.49 -0.95
CA ALA A 242 -5.53 -17.33 0.40
C ALA A 242 -4.00 -17.47 0.42
N GLY A 243 -3.44 -18.29 -0.46
CA GLY A 243 -1.99 -18.44 -0.65
C GLY A 243 -1.31 -17.14 -1.06
N ARG A 244 -1.91 -16.33 -1.95
CA ARG A 244 -1.34 -15.02 -2.34
C ARG A 244 -1.27 -14.05 -1.18
N ILE A 245 -2.30 -13.98 -0.33
CA ILE A 245 -2.29 -13.17 0.90
C ILE A 245 -1.20 -13.68 1.85
N ASN A 246 -1.04 -14.99 1.97
CA ASN A 246 0.03 -15.58 2.79
C ASN A 246 1.42 -15.20 2.25
N ILE A 247 1.67 -15.27 0.94
CA ILE A 247 2.95 -14.84 0.35
C ILE A 247 3.19 -13.35 0.59
N ALA A 248 2.16 -12.52 0.48
CA ALA A 248 2.27 -11.10 0.79
C ALA A 248 2.66 -10.89 2.27
N ALA A 249 1.99 -11.58 3.21
CA ALA A 249 2.32 -11.50 4.64
C ALA A 249 3.74 -12.00 4.95
N ARG A 250 4.22 -13.07 4.28
CA ARG A 250 5.62 -13.51 4.39
C ARG A 250 6.58 -12.41 3.96
N ALA A 251 6.30 -11.79 2.82
CA ALA A 251 7.13 -10.74 2.28
C ALA A 251 7.18 -9.53 3.23
N VAL A 252 6.06 -9.16 3.84
CA VAL A 252 6.02 -8.11 4.86
C VAL A 252 6.90 -8.48 6.06
N GLY A 253 6.82 -9.72 6.57
CA GLY A 253 7.67 -10.16 7.70
C GLY A 253 9.17 -10.15 7.38
N VAL A 254 9.55 -10.59 6.17
CA VAL A 254 10.95 -10.54 5.70
C VAL A 254 11.42 -9.09 5.53
N ALA A 255 10.58 -8.23 4.95
CA ALA A 255 10.89 -6.80 4.78
C ALA A 255 10.99 -6.08 6.13
N GLN A 256 10.15 -6.44 7.10
CA GLN A 256 10.20 -5.94 8.47
C GLN A 256 11.52 -6.32 9.14
N ALA A 257 11.96 -7.57 9.03
CA ALA A 257 13.27 -7.99 9.56
C ALA A 257 14.43 -7.22 8.92
N ALA A 258 14.36 -6.94 7.61
CA ALA A 258 15.36 -6.13 6.92
C ALA A 258 15.36 -4.67 7.41
N LEU A 259 14.17 -4.09 7.68
CA LEU A 259 14.03 -2.76 8.26
C LEU A 259 14.62 -2.70 9.67
N GLU A 260 14.33 -3.67 10.52
CA GLU A 260 14.85 -3.75 11.91
C GLU A 260 16.39 -3.83 11.93
N GLU A 261 16.98 -4.63 11.06
CA GLU A 261 18.45 -4.73 10.95
C GLU A 261 19.07 -3.43 10.41
N ALA A 262 18.48 -2.83 9.38
CA ALA A 262 18.94 -1.57 8.83
C ALA A 262 18.83 -0.43 9.86
N ALA A 263 17.72 -0.38 10.61
CA ALA A 263 17.50 0.59 11.68
C ALA A 263 18.48 0.39 12.85
N ARG A 264 18.75 -0.86 13.23
CA ARG A 264 19.75 -1.19 14.26
C ARG A 264 21.15 -0.74 13.83
N GLY A 265 21.52 -0.93 12.56
CA GLY A 265 22.78 -0.44 12.01
C GLY A 265 22.88 1.08 11.92
N ALA A 266 21.74 1.78 11.89
CA ALA A 266 21.67 3.24 11.89
C ALA A 266 21.44 3.85 13.29
N HIS A 267 21.30 3.04 14.33
CA HIS A 267 21.06 3.53 15.70
C HIS A 267 22.21 4.38 16.20
N GLY A 268 21.91 5.55 16.75
CA GLY A 268 22.90 6.51 17.24
C GLY A 268 23.60 7.34 16.15
N VAL A 269 23.26 7.13 14.86
CA VAL A 269 23.73 7.97 13.77
C VAL A 269 22.89 9.24 13.74
N ALA A 270 23.55 10.41 13.81
CA ALA A 270 22.86 11.72 13.86
C ALA A 270 22.00 11.97 12.61
N GLU A 271 22.47 11.56 11.44
CA GLU A 271 21.71 11.60 10.18
C GLU A 271 21.65 10.18 9.55
N PRO A 272 20.61 9.40 9.85
CA PRO A 272 20.45 8.09 9.24
C PRO A 272 20.33 8.17 7.71
N PRO A 273 20.84 7.17 6.97
CA PRO A 273 20.76 7.16 5.51
C PRO A 273 19.32 7.24 4.99
N ALA A 274 19.09 8.04 3.95
CA ALA A 274 17.76 8.18 3.32
C ALA A 274 17.19 6.86 2.76
N ALA A 275 18.03 5.88 2.48
CA ALA A 275 17.64 4.53 2.09
C ALA A 275 16.75 3.85 3.16
N LEU A 276 16.95 4.14 4.46
CA LEU A 276 16.12 3.62 5.54
C LEU A 276 14.66 4.07 5.40
N ALA A 277 14.43 5.32 4.94
CA ALA A 277 13.09 5.80 4.64
C ALA A 277 12.41 4.99 3.51
N SER A 278 13.17 4.64 2.48
CA SER A 278 12.65 3.83 1.37
C SER A 278 12.25 2.44 1.83
N ILE A 279 13.04 1.80 2.69
CA ILE A 279 12.69 0.51 3.28
C ILE A 279 11.41 0.64 4.12
N ALA A 280 11.31 1.64 4.98
CA ALA A 280 10.15 1.87 5.84
C ALA A 280 8.86 2.08 5.02
N ILE A 281 8.89 2.92 3.97
CA ILE A 281 7.73 3.15 3.08
C ILE A 281 7.28 1.85 2.41
N ARG A 282 8.23 1.04 1.93
CA ARG A 282 7.93 -0.25 1.29
C ARG A 282 7.28 -1.25 2.25
N VAL A 283 7.81 -1.36 3.47
CA VAL A 283 7.26 -2.25 4.51
C VAL A 283 5.83 -1.86 4.83
N ASP A 284 5.60 -0.58 5.08
CA ASP A 284 4.27 -0.07 5.44
C ASP A 284 3.27 -0.19 4.29
N GLY A 285 3.66 0.18 3.08
CA GLY A 285 2.82 0.04 1.90
C GLY A 285 2.43 -1.42 1.65
N ALA A 286 3.39 -2.34 1.75
CA ALA A 286 3.17 -3.76 1.60
C ALA A 286 2.23 -4.32 2.70
N ARG A 287 2.43 -3.90 3.94
CA ARG A 287 1.61 -4.30 5.09
C ARG A 287 0.15 -3.85 4.92
N LEU A 288 -0.06 -2.56 4.64
CA LEU A 288 -1.40 -2.00 4.45
C LEU A 288 -2.16 -2.69 3.31
N LEU A 289 -1.50 -2.91 2.18
CA LEU A 289 -2.11 -3.59 1.03
C LEU A 289 -2.44 -5.05 1.32
N THR A 290 -1.58 -5.74 2.07
CA THR A 290 -1.80 -7.13 2.50
C THR A 290 -3.00 -7.23 3.43
N TYR A 291 -3.10 -6.38 4.44
CA TYR A 291 -4.21 -6.40 5.40
C TYR A 291 -5.53 -5.90 4.81
N TRP A 292 -5.46 -4.97 3.86
CA TRP A 292 -6.64 -4.57 3.10
C TRP A 292 -7.23 -5.75 2.31
N ALA A 293 -6.39 -6.48 1.56
CA ALA A 293 -6.82 -7.67 0.82
C ALA A 293 -7.35 -8.78 1.76
N ALA A 294 -6.70 -8.98 2.91
CA ALA A 294 -7.13 -9.95 3.92
C ALA A 294 -8.51 -9.59 4.51
N GLY A 295 -8.70 -8.32 4.89
CA GLY A 295 -9.99 -7.84 5.41
C GLY A 295 -11.14 -7.93 4.39
N MET A 296 -10.88 -7.72 3.10
CA MET A 296 -11.88 -7.98 2.05
C MET A 296 -12.29 -9.45 2.01
N LYS A 297 -11.31 -10.36 2.14
CA LYS A 297 -11.57 -11.80 2.20
C LYS A 297 -12.44 -12.17 3.39
N ASP A 298 -12.18 -11.58 4.56
CA ASP A 298 -12.94 -11.82 5.79
C ASP A 298 -14.38 -11.34 5.69
N ARG A 299 -14.63 -10.25 4.96
CA ARG A 299 -16.01 -9.79 4.66
C ARG A 299 -16.70 -10.56 3.54
N GLY A 300 -16.05 -11.60 2.99
CA GLY A 300 -16.60 -12.39 1.88
C GLY A 300 -16.63 -11.65 0.53
N GLU A 301 -15.91 -10.55 0.39
CA GLU A 301 -15.78 -9.79 -0.84
C GLU A 301 -14.86 -10.49 -1.84
N ARG A 302 -15.08 -10.22 -3.13
CA ARG A 302 -14.16 -10.68 -4.17
C ARG A 302 -12.86 -9.89 -4.12
N CYS A 303 -11.75 -10.54 -3.78
CA CYS A 303 -10.45 -9.90 -3.56
C CYS A 303 -9.29 -10.47 -4.42
N ASP A 304 -9.60 -11.17 -5.52
CA ASP A 304 -8.58 -11.76 -6.40
C ASP A 304 -7.65 -10.71 -7.05
N LEU A 305 -8.15 -9.50 -7.32
CA LEU A 305 -7.38 -8.34 -7.78
C LEU A 305 -6.45 -7.85 -6.67
N GLU A 306 -6.99 -7.58 -5.50
CA GLU A 306 -6.32 -6.99 -4.36
C GLU A 306 -5.26 -7.96 -3.77
N ALA A 307 -5.59 -9.24 -3.67
CA ALA A 307 -4.63 -10.28 -3.28
C ALA A 307 -3.48 -10.43 -4.30
N GLY A 308 -3.76 -10.26 -5.59
CA GLY A 308 -2.74 -10.19 -6.64
C GLY A 308 -1.82 -9.00 -6.49
N MET A 309 -2.38 -7.80 -6.26
CA MET A 309 -1.62 -6.57 -6.01
C MET A 309 -0.78 -6.68 -4.73
N ALA A 310 -1.34 -7.22 -3.64
CA ALA A 310 -0.63 -7.42 -2.39
C ALA A 310 0.58 -8.34 -2.57
N LYS A 311 0.40 -9.48 -3.23
CA LYS A 311 1.48 -10.43 -3.51
C LYS A 311 2.58 -9.81 -4.36
N LEU A 312 2.19 -9.11 -5.43
CA LEU A 312 3.10 -8.43 -6.34
C LEU A 312 3.96 -7.40 -5.59
N HIS A 313 3.29 -6.44 -4.95
CA HIS A 313 3.96 -5.31 -4.29
C HIS A 313 4.81 -5.78 -3.11
N ALA A 314 4.27 -6.63 -2.22
CA ALA A 314 4.99 -7.06 -1.03
C ALA A 314 6.24 -7.87 -1.37
N SER A 315 6.17 -8.79 -2.34
CA SER A 315 7.33 -9.62 -2.72
C SER A 315 8.46 -8.80 -3.35
N GLU A 316 8.16 -7.81 -4.19
CA GLU A 316 9.15 -6.90 -4.76
C GLU A 316 9.71 -5.95 -3.69
N SER A 317 8.85 -5.42 -2.81
CA SER A 317 9.26 -4.59 -1.68
C SER A 317 10.21 -5.32 -0.74
N ALA A 318 9.98 -6.60 -0.46
CA ALA A 318 10.87 -7.39 0.38
C ALA A 318 12.25 -7.60 -0.26
N GLN A 319 12.28 -7.87 -1.58
CA GLN A 319 13.55 -8.01 -2.30
C GLN A 319 14.35 -6.71 -2.27
N GLU A 320 13.71 -5.59 -2.52
CA GLU A 320 14.36 -4.28 -2.51
C GLU A 320 14.78 -3.87 -1.09
N ALA A 321 13.95 -4.14 -0.07
CA ALA A 321 14.27 -3.87 1.33
C ALA A 321 15.51 -4.65 1.78
N ALA A 322 15.59 -5.95 1.45
CA ALA A 322 16.76 -6.77 1.78
C ALA A 322 18.03 -6.28 1.04
N ALA A 323 17.91 -5.89 -0.23
CA ALA A 323 19.02 -5.34 -1.00
C ALA A 323 19.51 -3.99 -0.46
N ASP A 324 18.59 -3.09 -0.07
CA ASP A 324 18.92 -1.79 0.51
C ASP A 324 19.54 -1.96 1.91
N ALA A 325 19.06 -2.91 2.71
CA ALA A 325 19.69 -3.25 4.00
C ALA A 325 21.14 -3.75 3.83
N ILE A 326 21.42 -4.60 2.81
CA ILE A 326 22.80 -4.99 2.47
C ILE A 326 23.64 -3.76 2.12
N ARG A 327 23.14 -2.87 1.26
CA ARG A 327 23.87 -1.65 0.87
C ARG A 327 24.18 -0.74 2.05
N MET A 328 23.22 -0.60 2.98
CA MET A 328 23.39 0.24 4.17
C MET A 328 24.40 -0.36 5.15
N LEU A 329 24.37 -1.66 5.36
CA LEU A 329 25.24 -2.35 6.32
C LEU A 329 26.61 -2.69 5.75
N GLY A 330 26.77 -2.68 4.42
CA GLY A 330 28.04 -3.00 3.75
C GLY A 330 28.53 -4.43 4.03
N GLY A 331 29.77 -4.60 4.44
CA GLY A 331 30.36 -5.92 4.75
C GLY A 331 29.54 -6.77 5.72
N PRO A 332 29.10 -6.25 6.86
CA PRO A 332 28.20 -6.95 7.78
C PRO A 332 26.90 -7.42 7.14
N GLY A 333 26.33 -6.67 6.20
CA GLY A 333 25.07 -7.02 5.54
C GLY A 333 25.13 -8.26 4.65
N GLN A 334 26.32 -8.60 4.13
CA GLN A 334 26.53 -9.80 3.31
C GLN A 334 27.20 -10.96 4.09
N ALA A 335 27.55 -10.74 5.36
CA ALA A 335 28.21 -11.76 6.16
C ALA A 335 27.21 -12.85 6.58
N THR A 336 27.60 -14.12 6.43
CA THR A 336 26.77 -15.27 6.83
C THR A 336 26.55 -15.37 8.35
N SER A 337 27.26 -14.60 9.14
CA SER A 337 27.01 -14.44 10.58
C SER A 337 25.82 -13.53 10.89
N GLY A 338 25.35 -12.72 9.91
CA GLY A 338 24.20 -11.86 10.01
C GLY A 338 22.95 -12.49 9.38
N ILE A 339 21.79 -11.84 9.58
CA ILE A 339 20.52 -12.37 9.02
C ILE A 339 20.17 -11.78 7.65
N VAL A 340 20.72 -10.62 7.27
CA VAL A 340 20.28 -9.87 6.09
C VAL A 340 20.62 -10.60 4.80
N GLU A 341 21.78 -11.28 4.72
CA GLU A 341 22.15 -12.09 3.56
C GLU A 341 21.17 -13.26 3.36
N ARG A 342 20.66 -13.86 4.45
CA ARG A 342 19.61 -14.88 4.40
C ARG A 342 18.31 -14.31 3.87
N LEU A 343 17.87 -13.15 4.39
CA LEU A 343 16.65 -12.46 3.90
C LEU A 343 16.75 -12.20 2.39
N TYR A 344 17.92 -11.76 1.92
CA TYR A 344 18.15 -11.53 0.48
C TYR A 344 18.04 -12.82 -0.35
N ARG A 345 18.52 -13.96 0.16
CA ARG A 345 18.39 -15.27 -0.54
C ARG A 345 16.97 -15.83 -0.49
N ASP A 346 16.19 -15.48 0.51
CA ASP A 346 14.81 -15.95 0.70
C ASP A 346 13.82 -15.23 -0.23
N THR A 347 14.01 -13.93 -0.48
CA THR A 347 13.03 -13.07 -1.16
C THR A 347 12.70 -13.47 -2.62
N PRO A 348 13.63 -13.98 -3.47
CA PRO A 348 13.29 -14.36 -4.85
C PRO A 348 12.20 -15.43 -4.95
N LEU A 349 12.11 -16.33 -3.95
CA LEU A 349 11.05 -17.33 -3.93
C LEU A 349 9.65 -16.71 -3.94
N MET A 350 9.47 -15.60 -3.22
CA MET A 350 8.17 -14.95 -3.11
C MET A 350 7.73 -14.25 -4.40
N MET A 351 8.67 -13.88 -5.26
CA MET A 351 8.37 -13.35 -6.61
C MET A 351 8.01 -14.46 -7.60
N ILE A 352 8.53 -15.68 -7.38
CA ILE A 352 8.37 -16.84 -8.27
C ILE A 352 7.18 -17.71 -7.85
N GLY A 353 7.06 -18.03 -6.58
CA GLY A 353 6.08 -18.96 -6.02
C GLY A 353 4.64 -18.44 -6.07
N GLU A 354 3.68 -19.37 -6.14
CA GLU A 354 2.23 -19.12 -6.20
C GLU A 354 1.80 -18.21 -7.36
N GLY A 355 2.44 -18.40 -8.51
CA GLY A 355 2.31 -17.59 -9.72
C GLY A 355 3.31 -16.44 -9.73
N THR A 356 4.17 -16.43 -10.75
CA THR A 356 5.22 -15.40 -10.86
C THR A 356 4.62 -14.00 -10.90
N ASN A 357 5.42 -12.99 -10.55
CA ASN A 357 4.94 -11.61 -10.55
C ASN A 357 4.46 -11.15 -11.94
N GLU A 358 5.03 -11.68 -13.02
CA GLU A 358 4.57 -11.44 -14.40
C GLU A 358 3.14 -11.99 -14.61
N ILE A 359 2.87 -13.18 -14.07
CA ILE A 359 1.52 -13.78 -14.10
C ILE A 359 0.56 -12.96 -13.21
N GLN A 360 0.99 -12.50 -12.03
CA GLN A 360 0.16 -11.63 -11.19
C GLN A 360 -0.21 -10.33 -11.91
N ARG A 361 0.75 -9.66 -12.57
CA ARG A 361 0.48 -8.46 -13.38
C ARG A 361 -0.56 -8.73 -14.47
N THR A 362 -0.46 -9.87 -15.16
CA THR A 362 -1.43 -10.25 -16.18
C THR A 362 -2.82 -10.50 -15.59
N ILE A 363 -2.90 -11.15 -14.42
CA ILE A 363 -4.17 -11.39 -13.70
C ILE A 363 -4.77 -10.06 -13.24
N ILE A 364 -3.98 -9.18 -12.64
CA ILE A 364 -4.39 -7.84 -12.21
C ILE A 364 -4.99 -7.07 -13.38
N ALA A 365 -4.27 -6.98 -14.51
CA ALA A 365 -4.76 -6.27 -15.69
C ALA A 365 -6.08 -6.84 -16.23
N LYS A 366 -6.20 -8.17 -16.31
CA LYS A 366 -7.47 -8.82 -16.72
C LYS A 366 -8.63 -8.49 -15.77
N ASN A 367 -8.37 -8.52 -14.46
CA ASN A 367 -9.39 -8.17 -13.47
C ASN A 367 -9.80 -6.71 -13.56
N LEU A 368 -8.84 -5.79 -13.75
CA LEU A 368 -9.11 -4.37 -13.97
C LEU A 368 -10.03 -4.14 -15.17
N LEU A 369 -9.72 -4.78 -16.31
CA LEU A 369 -10.52 -4.69 -17.52
C LEU A 369 -11.93 -5.29 -17.34
N GLN A 370 -12.05 -6.41 -16.62
CA GLN A 370 -13.33 -7.07 -16.36
C GLN A 370 -14.22 -6.31 -15.39
N ARG A 371 -13.65 -5.78 -14.29
CA ARG A 371 -14.40 -5.11 -13.24
C ARG A 371 -14.80 -3.69 -13.63
N HIS A 372 -13.94 -3.00 -14.31
CA HIS A 372 -14.08 -1.57 -14.53
C HIS A 372 -14.51 -1.21 -15.97
N GLY A 373 -14.21 -2.04 -16.98
CA GLY A 373 -14.69 -1.84 -18.36
C GLY A 373 -14.74 -0.36 -18.78
N GLU A 374 -15.86 0.08 -19.32
CA GLU A 374 -16.14 1.49 -19.62
C GLU A 374 -16.58 2.29 -18.37
N ARG A 375 -17.03 1.61 -17.31
CA ARG A 375 -17.45 2.23 -16.05
C ARG A 375 -16.27 2.21 -15.07
N LEU A 376 -15.38 3.15 -15.22
CA LEU A 376 -14.25 3.39 -14.32
C LEU A 376 -14.70 4.05 -13.00
N GLY A 377 -15.74 3.52 -12.40
CA GLY A 377 -16.12 3.90 -11.04
C GLY A 377 -15.18 3.27 -10.05
N ALA A 378 -14.14 4.03 -9.72
CA ALA A 378 -13.30 3.89 -8.53
C ALA A 378 -12.71 2.50 -8.20
N LEU A 379 -11.41 2.41 -8.34
CA LEU A 379 -10.57 1.58 -7.49
C LEU A 379 -10.62 2.01 -5.99
N THR A 380 -11.39 3.04 -5.66
CA THR A 380 -11.76 3.40 -4.31
C THR A 380 -12.99 2.59 -3.93
N SER A 381 -12.84 1.65 -3.03
CA SER A 381 -13.99 0.98 -2.42
C SER A 381 -14.71 1.97 -1.48
N LEU A 382 -15.48 2.88 -2.03
CA LEU A 382 -16.42 3.73 -1.26
C LEU A 382 -17.48 2.87 -0.56
N GLU A 383 -17.64 1.62 -0.96
CA GLU A 383 -18.57 0.66 -0.35
C GLU A 383 -18.25 0.34 1.10
N ALA A 384 -16.96 0.39 1.48
CA ALA A 384 -16.51 0.18 2.85
C ALA A 384 -16.59 1.43 3.73
N GLU A 385 -16.87 2.60 3.15
CA GLU A 385 -16.99 3.85 3.89
C GLU A 385 -18.38 3.99 4.56
N PRO A 386 -18.47 4.68 5.71
CA PRO A 386 -19.73 5.06 6.30
C PRO A 386 -20.62 5.80 5.29
N GLU A 387 -21.93 5.57 5.35
CA GLU A 387 -22.89 6.11 4.36
C GLU A 387 -22.74 7.62 4.14
N GLU A 388 -22.58 8.38 5.22
CA GLU A 388 -22.43 9.84 5.17
C GLU A 388 -21.20 10.27 4.37
N ARG A 389 -20.02 9.68 4.66
CA ARG A 389 -18.79 9.95 3.92
C ARG A 389 -18.92 9.55 2.45
N ARG A 390 -19.56 8.40 2.20
CA ARG A 390 -19.79 7.89 0.85
C ARG A 390 -20.65 8.83 0.03
N GLN A 391 -21.76 9.32 0.59
CA GLN A 391 -22.65 10.25 -0.11
C GLN A 391 -21.96 11.58 -0.41
N MET A 392 -21.16 12.09 0.53
CA MET A 392 -20.40 13.32 0.34
C MET A 392 -19.35 13.16 -0.78
N ALA A 393 -18.57 12.08 -0.76
CA ALA A 393 -17.58 11.81 -1.81
C ALA A 393 -18.23 11.63 -3.19
N LEU A 394 -19.41 10.98 -3.26
CA LEU A 394 -20.17 10.83 -4.51
C LEU A 394 -20.71 12.16 -5.03
N ALA A 395 -21.18 13.05 -4.16
CA ALA A 395 -21.63 14.39 -4.57
C ALA A 395 -20.47 15.21 -5.15
N VAL A 396 -19.29 15.18 -4.50
CA VAL A 396 -18.09 15.85 -5.02
C VAL A 396 -17.65 15.22 -6.34
N ARG A 397 -17.65 13.90 -6.45
CA ARG A 397 -17.32 13.18 -7.69
C ARG A 397 -18.22 13.63 -8.84
N GLN A 398 -19.52 13.72 -8.61
CA GLN A 398 -20.46 14.15 -9.64
C GLN A 398 -20.18 15.59 -10.11
N LEU A 399 -19.89 16.51 -9.18
CA LEU A 399 -19.48 17.87 -9.51
C LEU A 399 -18.16 17.89 -10.29
N VAL A 400 -17.20 17.11 -9.86
CA VAL A 400 -15.88 17.01 -10.53
C VAL A 400 -16.03 16.51 -11.96
N GLU A 401 -16.77 15.46 -12.19
CA GLU A 401 -16.91 14.84 -13.52
C GLU A 401 -17.71 15.74 -14.50
N ARG A 402 -18.77 16.38 -14.02
CA ARG A 402 -19.65 17.15 -14.88
C ARG A 402 -19.15 18.56 -15.16
N GLU A 403 -18.38 19.15 -14.22
CA GLU A 403 -18.13 20.57 -14.27
C GLU A 403 -16.66 20.94 -14.09
N ILE A 404 -15.97 20.41 -13.06
CA ILE A 404 -14.59 20.82 -12.75
C ILE A 404 -13.60 20.27 -13.78
N ALA A 405 -13.65 18.98 -14.08
CA ALA A 405 -12.71 18.35 -15.00
C ALA A 405 -12.82 18.90 -16.44
N PRO A 406 -14.01 19.14 -17.00
CA PRO A 406 -14.12 19.83 -18.28
C PRO A 406 -13.57 21.25 -18.27
N ALA A 407 -13.87 22.06 -17.22
CA ALA A 407 -13.38 23.44 -17.10
C ALA A 407 -11.86 23.51 -16.96
N ALA A 408 -11.27 22.52 -16.28
CA ALA A 408 -9.83 22.49 -16.03
C ALA A 408 -8.97 22.47 -17.28
N VAL A 409 -9.48 21.99 -18.41
CA VAL A 409 -8.77 21.98 -19.70
C VAL A 409 -8.55 23.40 -20.21
N GLU A 410 -9.61 24.21 -20.20
CA GLU A 410 -9.53 25.59 -20.66
C GLU A 410 -8.78 26.50 -19.68
N ASP A 411 -8.98 26.28 -18.37
CA ASP A 411 -8.29 27.05 -17.33
C ASP A 411 -6.78 26.81 -17.38
N ASP A 412 -6.33 25.57 -17.60
CA ASP A 412 -4.90 25.25 -17.74
C ASP A 412 -4.30 25.87 -19.01
N ARG A 413 -4.98 25.76 -20.16
CA ARG A 413 -4.52 26.35 -21.42
C ARG A 413 -4.34 27.85 -21.32
N ALA A 414 -5.26 28.53 -20.64
CA ALA A 414 -5.28 29.97 -20.48
C ALA A 414 -4.43 30.45 -19.29
N GLY A 415 -3.89 29.55 -18.45
CA GLY A 415 -3.27 29.91 -17.18
C GLY A 415 -4.23 30.67 -16.26
N ARG A 416 -5.54 30.36 -16.34
CA ARG A 416 -6.59 31.12 -15.67
C ARG A 416 -6.89 30.57 -14.29
N PHE A 417 -7.04 31.49 -13.32
CA PHE A 417 -7.50 31.13 -11.98
C PHE A 417 -8.91 30.51 -12.04
N PRO A 418 -9.15 29.32 -11.41
CA PRO A 418 -10.38 28.55 -11.60
C PRO A 418 -11.52 29.03 -10.69
N SER A 419 -11.87 30.32 -10.73
CA SER A 419 -12.87 30.94 -9.85
C SER A 419 -14.22 30.25 -9.88
N VAL A 420 -14.72 29.86 -11.07
CA VAL A 420 -16.02 29.19 -11.23
C VAL A 420 -16.03 27.83 -10.51
N SER A 421 -15.00 27.03 -10.65
CA SER A 421 -14.86 25.74 -9.98
C SER A 421 -14.79 25.92 -8.46
N LEU A 422 -14.04 26.91 -7.98
CA LEU A 422 -13.93 27.24 -6.55
C LEU A 422 -15.25 27.74 -5.96
N ASP A 423 -16.01 28.54 -6.69
CA ASP A 423 -17.33 29.02 -6.23
C ASP A 423 -18.33 27.85 -6.05
N LYS A 424 -18.24 26.82 -6.88
CA LYS A 424 -19.04 25.58 -6.73
C LYS A 424 -18.62 24.77 -5.51
N LEU A 425 -17.33 24.62 -5.26
CA LEU A 425 -16.82 23.97 -4.05
C LEU A 425 -17.18 24.75 -2.78
N LYS A 426 -17.15 26.10 -2.85
CA LYS A 426 -17.64 26.98 -1.80
C LYS A 426 -19.13 26.78 -1.54
N ALA A 427 -19.97 26.64 -2.57
CA ALA A 427 -21.40 26.36 -2.43
C ALA A 427 -21.69 25.02 -1.75
N LEU A 428 -20.77 24.04 -1.85
CA LEU A 428 -20.80 22.78 -1.09
C LEU A 428 -20.24 22.90 0.33
N GLY A 429 -19.84 24.12 0.77
CA GLY A 429 -19.26 24.34 2.09
C GLY A 429 -17.80 23.90 2.26
N LEU A 430 -17.12 23.48 1.19
CA LEU A 430 -15.77 22.89 1.26
C LEU A 430 -14.66 23.90 1.63
N PHE A 431 -14.93 25.20 1.60
CA PHE A 431 -14.04 26.21 2.17
C PHE A 431 -13.97 26.09 3.71
N GLY A 432 -15.07 25.70 4.35
CA GLY A 432 -15.13 25.39 5.77
C GLY A 432 -14.90 23.91 6.10
N ALA A 433 -14.27 23.13 5.22
CA ALA A 433 -14.19 21.68 5.35
C ALA A 433 -13.74 21.20 6.75
N VAL A 434 -12.63 21.75 7.29
CA VAL A 434 -12.07 21.37 8.59
C VAL A 434 -12.49 22.28 9.73
N ILE A 435 -13.21 23.36 9.44
CA ILE A 435 -13.66 24.33 10.43
C ILE A 435 -14.86 23.76 11.21
N PRO A 436 -14.94 23.92 12.55
CA PRO A 436 -16.05 23.47 13.37
C PRO A 436 -17.40 24.05 12.93
N GLN A 437 -18.49 23.30 13.17
CA GLN A 437 -19.85 23.70 12.75
C GLN A 437 -20.34 24.97 13.44
N ASP A 438 -19.99 25.19 14.70
CA ASP A 438 -20.31 26.41 15.45
C ASP A 438 -19.65 27.68 14.90
N MET A 439 -18.61 27.50 14.05
CA MET A 439 -17.95 28.56 13.30
C MET A 439 -18.32 28.56 11.81
N GLY A 440 -19.37 27.82 11.42
CA GLY A 440 -19.92 27.78 10.07
C GLY A 440 -19.25 26.80 9.11
N GLY A 441 -18.42 25.88 9.59
CA GLY A 441 -17.75 24.86 8.80
C GLY A 441 -18.48 23.52 8.77
N LEU A 442 -17.86 22.53 8.12
CA LEU A 442 -18.36 21.14 8.00
C LEU A 442 -17.80 20.21 9.08
N ASN A 443 -16.73 20.58 9.74
CA ASN A 443 -16.02 19.78 10.74
C ASN A 443 -15.67 18.37 10.23
N LEU A 444 -15.17 18.26 8.99
CA LEU A 444 -14.76 16.98 8.42
C LEU A 444 -13.52 16.44 9.13
N ASP A 445 -13.54 15.15 9.42
CA ASP A 445 -12.35 14.45 9.87
C ASP A 445 -11.34 14.23 8.71
N GLY A 446 -10.11 13.87 9.07
CA GLY A 446 -9.04 13.66 8.12
C GLY A 446 -9.40 12.68 6.99
N PRO A 447 -9.95 11.48 7.27
CA PRO A 447 -10.37 10.54 6.25
C PRO A 447 -11.45 11.07 5.29
N ALA A 448 -12.46 11.78 5.80
CA ALA A 448 -13.50 12.37 4.96
C ALA A 448 -12.93 13.43 4.01
N TYR A 449 -12.06 14.31 4.55
CA TYR A 449 -11.39 15.30 3.72
C TYR A 449 -10.46 14.68 2.68
N ALA A 450 -9.71 13.62 3.03
CA ALA A 450 -8.82 12.95 2.09
C ALA A 450 -9.58 12.36 0.89
N LEU A 451 -10.76 11.77 1.10
CA LEU A 451 -11.62 11.29 0.01
C LEU A 451 -12.05 12.43 -0.93
N ILE A 452 -12.44 13.57 -0.36
CA ILE A 452 -12.84 14.76 -1.12
C ILE A 452 -11.65 15.34 -1.89
N ALA A 453 -10.49 15.46 -1.26
CA ALA A 453 -9.28 15.98 -1.88
C ALA A 453 -8.81 15.09 -3.04
N GLU A 454 -8.94 13.77 -2.91
CA GLU A 454 -8.67 12.82 -4.00
C GLU A 454 -9.59 13.07 -5.20
N GLU A 455 -10.90 13.21 -4.99
CA GLU A 455 -11.83 13.47 -6.09
C GLU A 455 -11.56 14.83 -6.78
N ILE A 456 -11.25 15.87 -6.01
CA ILE A 456 -10.93 17.19 -6.58
C ILE A 456 -9.60 17.11 -7.37
N GLY A 457 -8.58 16.44 -6.81
CA GLY A 457 -7.28 16.21 -7.48
C GLY A 457 -7.42 15.43 -8.79
N ARG A 458 -8.37 14.49 -8.84
CA ARG A 458 -8.74 13.74 -10.05
C ARG A 458 -9.31 14.64 -11.14
N GLY A 459 -10.04 15.69 -10.78
CA GLY A 459 -10.59 16.64 -11.75
C GLY A 459 -9.61 17.73 -12.19
N SER A 460 -8.95 18.36 -11.21
CA SER A 460 -8.07 19.50 -11.45
C SER A 460 -7.02 19.67 -10.34
N ALA A 461 -5.77 19.50 -10.66
CA ALA A 461 -4.68 19.74 -9.73
C ALA A 461 -4.55 21.22 -9.32
N SER A 462 -4.91 22.18 -10.18
CA SER A 462 -4.96 23.61 -9.84
C SER A 462 -6.05 23.91 -8.80
N VAL A 463 -7.25 23.42 -9.00
CA VAL A 463 -8.36 23.59 -8.04
C VAL A 463 -8.03 22.96 -6.69
N ALA A 464 -7.46 21.74 -6.72
CA ALA A 464 -7.03 21.05 -5.51
C ALA A 464 -5.96 21.86 -4.74
N ALA A 465 -4.97 22.43 -5.44
CA ALA A 465 -3.91 23.24 -4.83
C ALA A 465 -4.46 24.50 -4.16
N VAL A 466 -5.35 25.22 -4.84
CA VAL A 466 -5.95 26.46 -4.30
C VAL A 466 -6.81 26.17 -3.09
N LEU A 467 -7.68 25.15 -3.16
CA LEU A 467 -8.51 24.75 -2.02
C LEU A 467 -7.65 24.27 -0.85
N LYS A 468 -6.62 23.49 -1.14
CA LYS A 468 -5.66 23.03 -0.11
C LYS A 468 -5.00 24.21 0.61
N ASP A 469 -4.46 25.20 -0.11
CA ASP A 469 -3.81 26.36 0.51
C ASP A 469 -4.77 27.14 1.41
N HIS A 470 -6.04 27.26 1.00
CA HIS A 470 -7.09 27.86 1.82
C HIS A 470 -7.38 27.03 3.10
N VAL A 471 -7.55 25.73 2.95
CA VAL A 471 -7.85 24.83 4.09
C VAL A 471 -6.64 24.71 5.01
N ASP A 472 -5.42 24.72 4.50
CA ASP A 472 -4.19 24.72 5.32
C ASP A 472 -4.09 25.98 6.16
N ALA A 473 -4.38 27.15 5.59
CA ALA A 473 -4.43 28.39 6.35
C ALA A 473 -5.50 28.35 7.45
N ALA A 474 -6.69 27.84 7.14
CA ALA A 474 -7.77 27.69 8.10
C ALA A 474 -7.40 26.69 9.22
N ASP A 475 -6.78 25.56 8.90
CA ASP A 475 -6.34 24.54 9.87
C ASP A 475 -5.22 25.07 10.79
N LEU A 476 -4.25 25.82 10.23
CA LEU A 476 -3.22 26.50 11.03
C LEU A 476 -3.84 27.51 12.01
N ILE A 477 -4.81 28.30 11.57
CA ILE A 477 -5.53 29.26 12.44
C ILE A 477 -6.35 28.50 13.48
N LEU A 478 -7.02 27.40 13.11
CA LEU A 478 -7.81 26.58 14.01
C LEU A 478 -6.95 25.98 15.15
N ARG A 479 -5.80 25.39 14.78
CA ARG A 479 -4.93 24.68 15.74
C ARG A 479 -4.05 25.61 16.55
N LEU A 480 -3.55 26.67 15.93
CA LEU A 480 -2.51 27.53 16.52
C LEU A 480 -3.02 28.89 16.96
N GLY A 481 -4.14 29.36 16.44
CA GLY A 481 -4.67 30.71 16.70
C GLY A 481 -5.21 30.88 18.12
N SER A 482 -5.20 32.12 18.64
CA SER A 482 -5.90 32.49 19.85
C SER A 482 -7.43 32.41 19.68
N ALA A 483 -8.19 32.40 20.77
CA ALA A 483 -9.65 32.40 20.73
C ALA A 483 -10.19 33.56 19.87
N GLU A 484 -9.60 34.75 20.02
CA GLU A 484 -9.98 35.95 19.27
C GLU A 484 -9.68 35.81 17.80
N GLN A 485 -8.47 35.29 17.42
CA GLN A 485 -8.09 35.05 16.03
C GLN A 485 -9.04 34.05 15.39
N ARG A 486 -9.38 32.96 16.08
CA ARG A 486 -10.33 31.94 15.60
C ARG A 486 -11.71 32.52 15.34
N GLN A 487 -12.27 33.26 16.31
CA GLN A 487 -13.58 33.89 16.21
C GLN A 487 -13.65 34.93 15.08
N ARG A 488 -12.58 35.68 14.86
CA ARG A 488 -12.50 36.68 13.80
C ARG A 488 -12.38 36.10 12.41
N LEU A 489 -11.54 35.07 12.24
CA LEU A 489 -11.13 34.61 10.90
C LEU A 489 -11.88 33.37 10.41
N LEU A 490 -12.13 32.38 11.25
CA LEU A 490 -12.66 31.10 10.80
C LEU A 490 -14.07 31.20 10.18
N PRO A 491 -15.04 31.97 10.72
CA PRO A 491 -16.35 32.11 10.06
C PRO A 491 -16.28 32.78 8.68
N ALA A 492 -15.36 33.73 8.53
CA ALA A 492 -15.17 34.42 7.26
C ALA A 492 -14.46 33.52 6.20
N LEU A 493 -13.52 32.68 6.63
CA LEU A 493 -12.90 31.67 5.80
C LEU A 493 -13.93 30.56 5.44
N ALA A 494 -14.70 30.04 6.38
CA ALA A 494 -15.71 29.02 6.13
C ALA A 494 -16.76 29.46 5.07
N SER A 495 -17.22 30.72 5.19
CA SER A 495 -18.16 31.29 4.23
C SER A 495 -17.52 31.72 2.90
N GLY A 496 -16.17 31.70 2.80
CA GLY A 496 -15.43 32.19 1.65
C GLY A 496 -15.56 33.72 1.44
N LYS A 497 -15.90 34.49 2.50
CA LYS A 497 -15.77 35.96 2.51
C LYS A 497 -14.32 36.38 2.54
N LEU A 498 -13.47 35.61 3.24
CA LEU A 498 -12.03 35.69 3.18
C LEU A 498 -11.50 34.41 2.52
N ARG A 499 -10.44 34.55 1.74
CA ARG A 499 -9.69 33.43 1.19
C ARG A 499 -8.32 33.38 1.85
N GLY A 500 -8.02 32.23 2.46
CA GLY A 500 -6.72 31.95 3.05
C GLY A 500 -5.71 31.50 2.00
N GLY A 501 -4.45 31.70 2.28
CA GLY A 501 -3.32 31.22 1.51
C GLY A 501 -2.14 30.87 2.41
N THR A 502 -1.14 30.21 1.83
CA THR A 502 0.10 29.85 2.51
C THR A 502 1.30 30.48 1.83
N LEU A 503 2.30 30.84 2.63
CA LEU A 503 3.61 31.29 2.13
C LEU A 503 4.59 30.14 2.31
N ARG A 504 5.17 29.68 1.18
CA ARG A 504 6.09 28.55 1.12
C ARG A 504 7.50 28.99 0.77
N ARG A 505 8.51 28.39 1.38
CA ARG A 505 9.91 28.67 1.03
C ARG A 505 10.25 28.14 -0.33
N LEU A 506 10.87 28.99 -1.14
CA LEU A 506 11.48 28.59 -2.40
C LEU A 506 12.96 28.28 -2.14
N ARG A 507 13.43 27.10 -2.53
CA ARG A 507 14.85 26.74 -2.50
C ARG A 507 15.56 27.27 -3.74
N GLU A 508 15.86 28.57 -3.72
CA GLU A 508 16.63 29.22 -4.75
C GLU A 508 17.90 29.82 -4.12
N PRO A 509 19.10 29.37 -4.50
CA PRO A 509 20.37 29.89 -3.91
C PRO A 509 20.55 31.38 -4.03
N ALA A 510 19.91 32.00 -5.03
CA ALA A 510 20.01 33.46 -5.28
C ALA A 510 19.03 34.29 -4.44
N ARG A 511 18.08 33.69 -3.74
CA ARG A 511 17.07 34.39 -2.93
C ARG A 511 17.49 34.49 -1.47
N ARG A 512 17.15 35.60 -0.82
CA ARG A 512 17.46 35.85 0.59
C ARG A 512 16.53 34.99 1.46
N GLU A 513 17.11 34.27 2.39
CA GLU A 513 16.33 33.55 3.40
C GLU A 513 15.44 34.50 4.19
N ILE A 514 14.34 33.94 4.71
CA ILE A 514 13.46 34.72 5.58
C ILE A 514 14.11 34.86 6.94
N ASN A 515 14.31 36.11 7.32
CA ASN A 515 14.81 36.50 8.62
C ASN A 515 13.66 37.17 9.40
N ALA A 516 13.37 36.68 10.58
CA ALA A 516 12.38 37.22 11.51
C ALA A 516 13.13 37.63 12.78
N LEU A 517 13.14 38.92 13.05
CA LEU A 517 13.83 39.51 14.22
C LEU A 517 12.78 39.98 15.22
N SER A 518 13.00 39.68 16.49
CA SER A 518 12.19 40.25 17.59
C SER A 518 12.37 41.74 17.66
N HIS A 519 11.30 42.50 17.81
CA HIS A 519 11.26 43.94 17.89
C HIS A 519 10.21 44.35 18.95
N ALA A 520 10.54 45.34 19.74
CA ALA A 520 9.71 45.93 20.83
C ALA A 520 8.39 45.17 21.17
N ASP A 521 7.32 45.36 20.38
CA ASP A 521 6.01 44.77 20.54
C ASP A 521 5.66 43.72 19.48
N GLY A 522 6.66 43.13 18.82
CA GLY A 522 6.40 42.16 17.73
C GLY A 522 7.64 41.67 16.98
N PHE A 523 7.55 41.64 15.65
CA PHE A 523 8.59 41.07 14.80
C PHE A 523 8.80 41.93 13.54
N ILE A 524 10.00 41.93 13.02
CA ILE A 524 10.32 42.48 11.70
C ILE A 524 10.72 41.34 10.79
N LEU A 525 9.99 41.15 9.69
CA LEU A 525 10.27 40.15 8.68
C LEU A 525 10.97 40.75 7.45
N THR A 526 12.05 40.08 7.00
CA THR A 526 12.79 40.42 5.79
C THR A 526 13.13 39.21 4.98
N GLY A 527 13.18 39.31 3.65
CA GLY A 527 13.55 38.22 2.74
C GLY A 527 12.71 38.21 1.47
N ASP A 528 13.11 37.39 0.48
CA ASP A 528 12.45 37.31 -0.83
C ASP A 528 12.35 35.90 -1.39
N GLY A 529 12.67 34.89 -0.57
CA GLY A 529 12.64 33.47 -0.92
C GLY A 529 11.31 32.77 -0.63
N LEU A 530 10.16 33.43 -0.86
CA LEU A 530 8.84 32.88 -0.63
C LEU A 530 7.97 32.87 -1.88
N ILE A 531 7.08 31.88 -1.96
CA ILE A 531 5.98 31.82 -2.92
C ILE A 531 4.65 31.84 -2.17
N ALA A 532 3.75 32.74 -2.58
CA ALA A 532 2.38 32.82 -2.13
C ALA A 532 1.47 31.98 -3.03
N GLY A 533 0.59 31.19 -2.45
CA GLY A 533 -0.49 30.52 -3.15
C GLY A 533 -1.80 30.61 -2.32
N PRO A 534 -2.93 30.95 -2.96
CA PRO A 534 -3.13 31.64 -4.25
C PRO A 534 -2.84 33.14 -4.14
N GLY A 535 -1.83 33.63 -4.84
CA GLY A 535 -1.25 34.96 -4.65
C GLY A 535 -2.22 36.13 -4.57
N ARG A 536 -2.74 36.61 -5.71
CA ARG A 536 -3.66 37.78 -5.77
C ARG A 536 -5.09 37.46 -5.31
N HIS A 537 -5.41 36.18 -5.18
CA HIS A 537 -6.76 35.72 -4.84
C HIS A 537 -6.93 35.33 -3.36
N ALA A 538 -5.88 35.50 -2.53
CA ALA A 538 -5.99 35.36 -1.10
C ALA A 538 -6.07 36.73 -0.41
N ASP A 539 -6.76 36.78 0.72
CA ASP A 539 -6.90 37.97 1.57
C ASP A 539 -5.93 37.91 2.75
N VAL A 540 -5.63 36.69 3.23
CA VAL A 540 -4.80 36.44 4.39
C VAL A 540 -3.89 35.24 4.14
N PHE A 541 -2.63 35.38 4.57
CA PHE A 541 -1.63 34.32 4.44
C PHE A 541 -1.09 33.89 5.80
N VAL A 542 -0.77 32.60 5.91
CA VAL A 542 0.00 32.07 7.05
C VAL A 542 1.41 31.72 6.60
N LEU A 543 2.40 32.23 7.32
CA LEU A 543 3.83 31.95 7.15
C LEU A 543 4.37 31.24 8.38
N LEU A 544 5.02 30.08 8.17
CA LEU A 544 5.87 29.45 9.18
C LEU A 544 7.32 29.88 8.97
N ALA A 545 7.89 30.63 9.91
CA ALA A 545 9.28 31.08 9.81
C ALA A 545 10.04 30.85 11.12
N PRO A 546 11.35 30.54 11.07
CA PRO A 546 12.17 30.41 12.27
C PRO A 546 12.44 31.78 12.88
N VAL A 547 12.34 31.82 14.20
CA VAL A 547 12.80 32.91 15.04
C VAL A 547 13.68 32.25 16.11
N ASP A 548 14.96 32.57 16.11
CA ASP A 548 15.98 31.85 16.89
C ASP A 548 15.87 30.32 16.65
N GLU A 549 15.66 29.53 17.67
CA GLU A 549 15.50 28.06 17.58
C GLU A 549 14.04 27.59 17.45
N ARG A 550 13.07 28.51 17.33
CA ARG A 550 11.64 28.20 17.32
C ARG A 550 11.02 28.48 15.96
N LEU A 551 10.07 27.66 15.55
CA LEU A 551 9.22 27.95 14.39
C LEU A 551 7.98 28.71 14.88
N ILE A 552 7.74 29.89 14.28
CA ILE A 552 6.60 30.75 14.61
C ILE A 552 5.68 30.86 13.39
N ALA A 553 4.38 30.86 13.65
CA ALA A 553 3.35 31.07 12.63
C ALA A 553 2.91 32.54 12.63
N PHE A 554 3.11 33.21 11.50
CA PHE A 554 2.75 34.60 11.27
C PHE A 554 1.52 34.73 10.38
N LEU A 555 0.62 35.65 10.75
CA LEU A 555 -0.54 36.01 9.94
C LEU A 555 -0.23 37.32 9.19
N LEU A 556 -0.28 37.26 7.85
CA LEU A 556 -0.05 38.43 6.98
C LEU A 556 -1.34 38.72 6.21
N GLU A 557 -1.73 39.99 6.16
CA GLU A 557 -2.90 40.44 5.38
C GLU A 557 -2.43 41.17 4.12
N VAL A 558 -3.18 41.02 3.03
CA VAL A 558 -2.88 41.72 1.78
C VAL A 558 -2.99 43.23 2.02
N GLY A 559 -1.99 43.99 1.52
CA GLY A 559 -1.89 45.40 1.75
C GLY A 559 -1.10 45.83 2.98
N GLN A 560 -0.59 44.87 3.77
CA GLN A 560 0.25 45.17 4.93
C GLN A 560 1.58 45.83 4.47
N PRO A 561 2.04 46.91 5.11
CA PRO A 561 3.30 47.55 4.77
C PRO A 561 4.47 46.57 4.85
N GLY A 562 5.28 46.56 3.77
CA GLY A 562 6.43 45.65 3.68
C GLY A 562 6.13 44.25 3.17
N PHE A 563 4.87 43.82 3.03
CA PHE A 563 4.47 42.58 2.37
C PHE A 563 4.10 42.88 0.90
N VAL A 564 4.85 42.32 -0.05
CA VAL A 564 4.70 42.59 -1.49
C VAL A 564 4.58 41.31 -2.28
N LEU A 565 3.51 41.16 -3.04
CA LEU A 565 3.42 40.20 -4.15
C LEU A 565 4.17 40.82 -5.35
N ALA A 566 5.36 40.29 -5.64
CA ALA A 566 6.28 40.93 -6.56
C ALA A 566 5.99 40.61 -8.03
N GLU A 567 6.05 39.36 -8.41
CA GLU A 567 5.88 38.89 -9.77
C GLU A 567 5.22 37.50 -9.80
N PRO A 568 4.47 37.13 -10.85
CA PRO A 568 3.92 35.79 -11.00
C PRO A 568 5.05 34.77 -11.02
N PHE A 569 4.78 33.61 -10.37
CA PHE A 569 5.64 32.44 -10.46
C PHE A 569 5.01 31.45 -11.45
N GLU A 570 5.50 31.52 -12.69
CA GLU A 570 5.01 30.64 -13.77
C GLU A 570 5.52 29.22 -13.60
N THR A 571 4.63 28.25 -13.70
CA THR A 571 4.93 26.83 -13.50
C THR A 571 4.54 25.99 -14.71
N ALA A 572 5.21 24.85 -14.88
CA ALA A 572 4.91 23.91 -15.96
C ALA A 572 3.49 23.31 -15.83
N GLY A 573 3.10 22.94 -14.61
CA GLY A 573 1.78 22.43 -14.27
C GLY A 573 1.11 23.27 -13.18
N ARG A 574 -0.15 22.96 -12.86
CA ARG A 574 -1.00 23.75 -11.93
C ARG A 574 -1.06 25.22 -12.31
N ARG A 575 -1.13 25.51 -13.59
CA ARG A 575 -1.05 26.89 -14.13
C ARG A 575 -2.10 27.83 -13.58
N GLY A 576 -3.27 27.30 -13.17
CA GLY A 576 -4.34 28.09 -12.55
C GLY A 576 -4.17 28.30 -11.03
N ALA A 577 -3.07 27.87 -10.40
CA ALA A 577 -2.90 27.99 -8.94
C ALA A 577 -2.57 29.42 -8.45
N ASP A 578 -2.29 30.36 -9.36
CA ASP A 578 -1.99 31.78 -9.08
C ASP A 578 -0.85 31.95 -8.05
N LEU A 579 0.33 31.40 -8.39
CA LEU A 579 1.50 31.48 -7.54
C LEU A 579 2.28 32.77 -7.79
N TRP A 580 2.80 33.38 -6.71
CA TRP A 580 3.51 34.66 -6.76
C TRP A 580 4.77 34.63 -5.91
N HIS A 581 5.88 35.13 -6.48
CA HIS A 581 7.03 35.51 -5.68
C HIS A 581 6.65 36.62 -4.70
N THR A 582 7.11 36.49 -3.46
CA THR A 582 6.83 37.47 -2.41
C THR A 582 8.09 38.03 -1.83
N GLN A 583 8.02 39.31 -1.41
CA GLN A 583 9.08 40.02 -0.73
C GLN A 583 8.58 40.55 0.60
N LEU A 584 9.38 40.35 1.63
CA LEU A 584 9.23 40.95 2.94
C LEU A 584 10.30 42.03 3.10
N ARG A 585 9.89 43.32 3.05
CA ARG A 585 10.75 44.48 3.07
C ARG A 585 10.65 45.22 4.39
N GLY A 586 11.18 44.62 5.46
CA GLY A 586 11.02 45.20 6.80
C GLY A 586 9.55 45.18 7.26
N CYS A 587 8.85 44.13 6.95
CA CYS A 587 7.43 43.97 7.31
C CYS A 587 7.29 43.84 8.84
N VAL A 588 6.72 44.91 9.45
CA VAL A 588 6.52 44.96 10.91
C VAL A 588 5.20 44.25 11.27
N LEU A 589 5.28 43.24 12.12
CA LEU A 589 4.17 42.49 12.61
C LEU A 589 4.03 42.64 14.12
N PRO A 590 2.93 43.19 14.62
CA PRO A 590 2.68 43.20 16.08
C PRO A 590 2.50 41.74 16.58
N SER A 591 2.75 41.50 17.85
CA SER A 591 2.58 40.17 18.47
C SER A 591 1.17 39.61 18.30
N SER A 592 0.14 40.44 18.12
CA SER A 592 -1.24 40.00 17.80
C SER A 592 -1.37 39.35 16.41
N GLN A 593 -0.39 39.50 15.54
CA GLN A 593 -0.31 38.84 14.22
C GLN A 593 0.53 37.54 14.24
N THR A 594 1.04 37.12 15.40
CA THR A 594 1.51 35.73 15.56
C THR A 594 0.31 34.84 15.94
N LEU A 595 0.21 33.63 15.36
CA LEU A 595 -0.81 32.68 15.77
C LEU A 595 -0.53 32.22 17.21
N GLY A 596 -1.55 32.26 18.07
CA GLY A 596 -1.44 32.01 19.49
C GLY A 596 -1.20 33.25 20.33
N GLY A 597 -0.85 34.39 19.74
CA GLY A 597 -0.60 35.67 20.45
C GLY A 597 0.55 35.55 21.45
N GLU A 598 0.31 35.88 22.71
CA GLU A 598 1.31 35.81 23.78
C GLU A 598 1.72 34.36 24.16
N VAL A 599 0.86 33.37 23.88
CA VAL A 599 1.13 31.96 24.13
C VAL A 599 1.56 31.31 22.84
N ALA A 600 2.88 31.17 22.66
CA ALA A 600 3.44 30.53 21.45
C ALA A 600 2.95 29.07 21.33
N PRO A 601 2.52 28.63 20.14
CA PRO A 601 2.15 27.25 19.87
C PRO A 601 3.32 26.29 20.15
N THR A 602 3.00 25.08 20.59
CA THR A 602 4.01 24.03 20.81
C THR A 602 4.54 23.52 19.47
N SER A 603 5.80 23.05 19.45
CA SER A 603 6.39 22.43 18.27
C SER A 603 5.55 21.22 17.79
N ALA A 604 4.94 20.46 18.69
CA ALA A 604 4.05 19.36 18.38
C ALA A 604 2.78 19.81 17.63
N ALA A 605 2.15 20.93 18.04
CA ALA A 605 0.97 21.46 17.36
C ALA A 605 1.29 21.91 15.92
N ILE A 606 2.46 22.55 15.71
CA ILE A 606 2.94 22.93 14.37
C ILE A 606 3.22 21.68 13.52
N ALA A 607 3.90 20.68 14.09
CA ALA A 607 4.20 19.42 13.39
C ALA A 607 2.91 18.69 12.99
N GLY A 608 1.88 18.66 13.86
CA GLY A 608 0.57 18.10 13.55
C GLY A 608 -0.13 18.82 12.39
N ALA A 609 -0.14 20.17 12.39
CA ALA A 609 -0.71 20.93 11.29
C ALA A 609 0.03 20.68 9.94
N GLN A 610 1.38 20.60 9.98
CA GLN A 610 2.17 20.24 8.80
C GLN A 610 1.90 18.80 8.33
N ALA A 611 1.69 17.86 9.26
CA ALA A 611 1.32 16.50 8.92
C ALA A 611 -0.02 16.45 8.18
N SER A 612 -1.05 17.13 8.69
CA SER A 612 -2.36 17.23 8.03
C SER A 612 -2.27 17.89 6.65
N ALA A 613 -1.44 18.93 6.48
CA ALA A 613 -1.21 19.56 5.18
C ALA A 613 -0.55 18.60 4.16
N ARG A 614 0.39 17.75 4.60
CA ARG A 614 1.01 16.71 3.76
C ARG A 614 0.01 15.63 3.34
N VAL A 615 -0.88 15.22 4.24
CA VAL A 615 -1.95 14.26 3.93
C VAL A 615 -2.90 14.83 2.87
N ARG A 616 -3.26 16.11 2.97
CA ARG A 616 -4.10 16.79 1.97
C ARG A 616 -3.43 16.82 0.59
N GLU A 617 -2.13 17.09 0.53
CA GLU A 617 -1.35 17.04 -0.71
C GLU A 617 -1.26 15.61 -1.27
N ALA A 618 -1.01 14.62 -0.41
CA ALA A 618 -0.97 13.20 -0.79
C ALA A 618 -2.29 12.73 -1.40
N ALA A 619 -3.42 13.10 -0.80
CA ALA A 619 -4.74 12.76 -1.31
C ALA A 619 -5.00 13.36 -2.72
N ALA A 620 -4.64 14.62 -2.92
CA ALA A 620 -4.73 15.27 -4.23
C ALA A 620 -3.81 14.60 -5.27
N ALA A 621 -2.61 14.17 -4.86
CA ALA A 621 -1.67 13.45 -5.71
C ALA A 621 -2.22 12.07 -6.13
N VAL A 622 -2.85 11.33 -5.21
CA VAL A 622 -3.55 10.07 -5.52
C VAL A 622 -4.66 10.33 -6.54
N GLY A 623 -5.43 11.41 -6.40
CA GLY A 623 -6.46 11.80 -7.37
C GLY A 623 -5.89 12.06 -8.76
N LEU A 624 -4.78 12.79 -8.87
CA LEU A 624 -4.09 13.03 -10.14
C LEU A 624 -3.60 11.73 -10.78
N ALA A 625 -3.01 10.83 -9.99
CA ALA A 625 -2.58 9.52 -10.47
C ALA A 625 -3.78 8.68 -10.96
N GLN A 626 -4.89 8.71 -10.23
CA GLN A 626 -6.13 8.05 -10.60
C GLN A 626 -6.68 8.54 -11.94
N ALA A 627 -6.71 9.87 -12.17
CA ALA A 627 -7.14 10.46 -13.43
C ALA A 627 -6.29 9.97 -14.63
N ALA A 628 -4.98 9.95 -14.45
CA ALA A 628 -4.04 9.50 -15.46
C ALA A 628 -4.19 8.01 -15.77
N PHE A 629 -4.39 7.18 -14.74
CA PHE A 629 -4.66 5.75 -14.89
C PHE A 629 -5.98 5.49 -15.63
N GLU A 630 -7.06 6.19 -15.26
CA GLU A 630 -8.36 6.06 -15.92
C GLU A 630 -8.29 6.43 -17.40
N ALA A 631 -7.56 7.49 -17.74
CA ALA A 631 -7.31 7.88 -19.12
C ALA A 631 -6.56 6.78 -19.90
N ALA A 632 -5.50 6.22 -19.32
CA ALA A 632 -4.72 5.14 -19.90
C ALA A 632 -5.55 3.86 -20.10
N LEU A 633 -6.32 3.46 -19.09
CA LEU A 633 -7.16 2.28 -19.14
C LEU A 633 -8.23 2.40 -20.23
N ARG A 634 -8.91 3.56 -20.33
CA ARG A 634 -9.90 3.85 -21.36
C ARG A 634 -9.29 3.85 -22.75
N TYR A 635 -8.21 4.59 -22.94
CA TYR A 635 -7.50 4.67 -24.23
C TYR A 635 -7.03 3.30 -24.71
N SER A 636 -6.48 2.47 -23.79
CA SER A 636 -5.97 1.14 -24.12
C SER A 636 -7.05 0.17 -24.64
N GLN A 637 -8.31 0.38 -24.27
CA GLN A 637 -9.44 -0.41 -24.76
C GLN A 637 -9.96 0.08 -26.11
N GLN A 638 -9.81 1.36 -26.41
CA GLN A 638 -10.30 1.99 -27.65
C GLN A 638 -9.27 1.92 -28.79
N ARG A 639 -8.00 2.11 -28.47
CA ARG A 639 -6.91 2.11 -29.44
C ARG A 639 -6.54 0.68 -29.86
N SER A 640 -6.59 0.40 -31.16
CA SER A 640 -6.13 -0.87 -31.71
C SER A 640 -4.76 -0.73 -32.38
N ALA A 641 -3.91 -1.74 -32.21
CA ALA A 641 -2.66 -1.94 -32.90
C ALA A 641 -2.42 -3.44 -33.09
N PHE A 642 -1.82 -3.82 -34.22
CA PHE A 642 -1.58 -5.24 -34.57
C PHE A 642 -2.87 -6.09 -34.54
N GLY A 643 -4.00 -5.49 -34.95
CA GLY A 643 -5.29 -6.17 -35.12
C GLY A 643 -6.15 -6.32 -33.84
N VAL A 644 -5.67 -5.88 -32.67
CA VAL A 644 -6.40 -5.99 -31.39
C VAL A 644 -6.30 -4.69 -30.57
N PRO A 645 -7.23 -4.44 -29.62
CA PRO A 645 -7.07 -3.37 -28.64
C PRO A 645 -5.74 -3.49 -27.89
N ILE A 646 -5.05 -2.36 -27.67
CA ILE A 646 -3.71 -2.39 -27.08
C ILE A 646 -3.69 -2.95 -25.65
N CYS A 647 -4.78 -2.91 -24.91
CA CYS A 647 -4.92 -3.55 -23.59
C CYS A 647 -4.80 -5.09 -23.64
N GLN A 648 -4.83 -5.71 -24.82
CA GLN A 648 -4.60 -7.15 -24.99
C GLN A 648 -3.11 -7.48 -25.14
N HIS A 649 -2.25 -6.50 -25.39
CA HIS A 649 -0.81 -6.71 -25.42
C HIS A 649 -0.23 -6.76 -24.00
N GLN A 650 0.57 -7.79 -23.73
CA GLN A 650 1.15 -8.01 -22.40
C GLN A 650 1.95 -6.80 -21.89
N ALA A 651 2.70 -6.13 -22.75
CA ALA A 651 3.47 -4.94 -22.39
C ALA A 651 2.59 -3.80 -21.82
N ILE A 652 1.36 -3.65 -22.31
CA ILE A 652 0.39 -2.68 -21.78
C ILE A 652 -0.26 -3.21 -20.49
N GLN A 653 -0.57 -4.50 -20.43
CA GLN A 653 -1.14 -5.13 -19.23
C GLN A 653 -0.22 -4.99 -18.02
N LEU A 654 1.10 -5.20 -18.20
CA LEU A 654 2.08 -5.04 -17.13
C LEU A 654 2.06 -3.60 -16.59
N LYS A 655 2.06 -2.58 -17.47
CA LYS A 655 1.99 -1.17 -17.08
C LYS A 655 0.72 -0.84 -16.30
N LEU A 656 -0.44 -1.27 -16.79
CA LEU A 656 -1.72 -1.03 -16.12
C LEU A 656 -1.77 -1.68 -14.73
N ALA A 657 -1.19 -2.86 -14.58
CA ALA A 657 -1.11 -3.55 -13.28
C ALA A 657 -0.22 -2.80 -12.29
N ASP A 658 0.97 -2.34 -12.73
CA ASP A 658 1.89 -1.58 -11.90
C ASP A 658 1.30 -0.23 -11.49
N MET A 659 0.70 0.52 -12.42
CA MET A 659 0.02 1.79 -12.14
C MET A 659 -1.08 1.62 -11.07
N ALA A 660 -1.96 0.64 -11.25
CA ALA A 660 -3.06 0.40 -10.32
C ALA A 660 -2.57 -0.04 -8.93
N THR A 661 -1.53 -0.87 -8.88
CA THR A 661 -0.94 -1.33 -7.62
C THR A 661 -0.29 -0.18 -6.86
N ALA A 662 0.47 0.68 -7.53
CA ALA A 662 1.10 1.85 -6.92
C ALA A 662 0.06 2.84 -6.36
N ILE A 663 -1.03 3.11 -7.11
CA ILE A 663 -2.14 3.96 -6.65
C ILE A 663 -2.79 3.37 -5.41
N ALA A 664 -3.03 2.06 -5.38
CA ALA A 664 -3.64 1.40 -4.22
C ALA A 664 -2.77 1.57 -2.96
N VAL A 665 -1.46 1.40 -3.07
CA VAL A 665 -0.51 1.63 -1.97
C VAL A 665 -0.50 3.09 -1.52
N ALA A 666 -0.39 4.03 -2.45
CA ALA A 666 -0.38 5.47 -2.14
C ALA A 666 -1.67 5.89 -1.42
N ARG A 667 -2.82 5.38 -1.86
CA ARG A 667 -4.13 5.63 -1.22
C ARG A 667 -4.18 5.07 0.20
N LEU A 668 -3.73 3.84 0.43
CA LEU A 668 -3.75 3.23 1.75
C LEU A 668 -2.83 3.94 2.73
N LEU A 669 -1.62 4.34 2.32
CA LEU A 669 -0.72 5.17 3.14
C LEU A 669 -1.37 6.52 3.48
N THR A 670 -2.02 7.15 2.50
CA THR A 670 -2.73 8.43 2.71
C THR A 670 -3.90 8.29 3.68
N GLN A 671 -4.72 7.25 3.53
CA GLN A 671 -5.87 7.00 4.42
C GLN A 671 -5.44 6.69 5.85
N ARG A 672 -4.35 5.93 6.05
CA ARG A 672 -3.79 5.70 7.38
C ARG A 672 -3.36 7.02 8.03
N ALA A 673 -2.55 7.80 7.33
CA ALA A 673 -2.09 9.08 7.85
C ALA A 673 -3.24 10.08 8.09
N ALA A 674 -4.28 10.04 7.26
CA ALA A 674 -5.49 10.83 7.45
C ALA A 674 -6.27 10.45 8.71
N ALA A 675 -6.30 9.15 9.06
CA ALA A 675 -6.99 8.67 10.26
C ALA A 675 -6.31 9.14 11.56
N GLU A 676 -5.02 9.44 11.51
CA GLU A 676 -4.27 9.97 12.66
C GLU A 676 -4.49 11.48 12.87
N ASP A 677 -4.93 12.19 11.83
CA ASP A 677 -5.21 13.65 11.83
C ASP A 677 -4.09 14.51 12.45
N GLY A 678 -2.85 14.13 12.22
CA GLY A 678 -1.67 14.80 12.75
C GLY A 678 -1.46 14.62 14.27
N ALA A 679 -2.19 13.71 14.91
CA ALA A 679 -2.05 13.38 16.32
C ALA A 679 -1.12 12.19 16.54
N GLY A 680 -0.38 12.21 17.64
CA GLY A 680 0.57 11.14 18.01
C GLY A 680 1.96 11.32 17.43
N ASP A 681 2.93 10.64 18.03
CA ASP A 681 4.37 10.79 17.72
C ASP A 681 4.75 10.28 16.33
N ALA A 682 4.03 9.28 15.83
CA ALA A 682 4.26 8.68 14.50
C ALA A 682 3.60 9.47 13.34
N ALA A 683 2.57 10.27 13.60
CA ALA A 683 1.78 10.95 12.60
C ALA A 683 2.62 11.81 11.62
N PRO A 684 3.64 12.57 12.05
CA PRO A 684 4.48 13.31 11.12
C PRO A 684 5.27 12.42 10.14
N ALA A 685 5.73 11.25 10.58
CA ALA A 685 6.43 10.30 9.73
C ALA A 685 5.48 9.60 8.75
N HIS A 686 4.30 9.17 9.20
CA HIS A 686 3.28 8.56 8.34
C HIS A 686 2.76 9.54 7.29
N ALA A 687 2.53 10.80 7.65
CA ALA A 687 2.17 11.85 6.70
C ALA A 687 3.28 12.12 5.67
N ALA A 688 4.54 12.10 6.10
CA ALA A 688 5.69 12.23 5.20
C ALA A 688 5.81 11.04 4.24
N MET A 689 5.60 9.80 4.71
CA MET A 689 5.57 8.59 3.88
C MET A 689 4.44 8.66 2.83
N ALA A 690 3.24 9.04 3.27
CA ALA A 690 2.08 9.18 2.39
C ALA A 690 2.35 10.22 1.29
N HIS A 691 2.85 11.40 1.68
CA HIS A 691 3.13 12.49 0.74
C HIS A 691 4.21 12.13 -0.28
N LEU A 692 5.34 11.61 0.19
CA LEU A 692 6.45 11.23 -0.68
C LEU A 692 6.03 10.13 -1.67
N HIS A 693 5.41 9.06 -1.17
CA HIS A 693 5.00 7.96 -2.01
C HIS A 693 3.89 8.34 -3.01
N ALA A 694 2.92 9.17 -2.60
CA ALA A 694 1.87 9.66 -3.49
C ALA A 694 2.42 10.56 -4.60
N ALA A 695 3.39 11.44 -4.30
CA ALA A 695 4.04 12.29 -5.29
C ALA A 695 4.82 11.47 -6.34
N GLU A 696 5.62 10.51 -5.89
CA GLU A 696 6.38 9.60 -6.78
C GLU A 696 5.44 8.73 -7.62
N THR A 697 4.35 8.24 -7.02
CA THR A 697 3.30 7.48 -7.71
C THR A 697 2.62 8.32 -8.79
N ALA A 698 2.25 9.56 -8.48
CA ALA A 698 1.63 10.46 -9.45
C ALA A 698 2.56 10.73 -10.64
N TYR A 699 3.84 10.97 -10.38
CA TYR A 699 4.83 11.13 -11.46
C TYR A 699 4.94 9.86 -12.32
N MET A 700 5.13 8.71 -11.72
CA MET A 700 5.25 7.44 -12.45
C MET A 700 4.01 7.13 -13.28
N VAL A 701 2.82 7.25 -12.69
CA VAL A 701 1.55 6.92 -13.34
C VAL A 701 1.23 7.88 -14.48
N THR A 702 1.49 9.19 -14.31
CA THR A 702 1.25 10.18 -15.38
C THR A 702 2.19 9.96 -16.56
N LEU A 703 3.46 9.62 -16.31
CA LEU A 703 4.43 9.29 -17.35
C LEU A 703 4.02 8.01 -18.11
N GLU A 704 3.64 6.95 -17.40
CA GLU A 704 3.19 5.71 -18.05
C GLU A 704 1.88 5.90 -18.82
N SER A 705 0.99 6.75 -18.34
CA SER A 705 -0.22 7.13 -19.08
C SER A 705 0.11 7.79 -20.41
N MET A 706 1.05 8.74 -20.44
CA MET A 706 1.53 9.35 -21.70
C MET A 706 2.11 8.28 -22.64
N ARG A 707 2.94 7.36 -22.13
CA ARG A 707 3.55 6.27 -22.91
C ARG A 707 2.51 5.33 -23.51
N ILE A 708 1.42 5.03 -22.80
CA ILE A 708 0.30 4.21 -23.30
C ILE A 708 -0.44 4.94 -24.42
N HIS A 709 -0.58 6.27 -24.35
CA HIS A 709 -1.19 7.07 -25.40
C HIS A 709 -0.29 7.26 -26.64
N GLY A 710 1.03 6.98 -26.53
CA GLY A 710 1.98 7.16 -27.60
C GLY A 710 2.12 8.64 -28.01
N GLY A 711 2.15 8.94 -29.31
CA GLY A 711 2.25 10.30 -29.81
C GLY A 711 1.10 11.24 -29.34
N TYR A 712 -0.09 10.70 -29.19
CA TYR A 712 -1.24 11.44 -28.64
C TYR A 712 -1.03 11.85 -27.19
N GLY A 713 -0.27 11.06 -26.41
CA GLY A 713 0.05 11.40 -25.03
C GLY A 713 0.98 12.62 -24.88
N TYR A 714 1.69 12.98 -25.96
CA TYR A 714 2.57 14.17 -26.01
C TYR A 714 1.88 15.40 -26.62
N SER A 715 0.69 15.24 -27.16
CA SER A 715 -0.11 16.33 -27.75
C SER A 715 -1.13 16.86 -26.75
N ALA A 716 -1.53 18.12 -26.94
CA ALA A 716 -2.57 18.77 -26.13
C ALA A 716 -4.02 18.29 -26.45
N GLU A 717 -4.17 17.28 -27.31
CA GLU A 717 -5.48 16.71 -27.65
C GLU A 717 -6.06 15.85 -26.52
N PHE A 718 -5.18 15.23 -25.72
CA PHE A 718 -5.55 14.42 -24.57
C PHE A 718 -5.07 15.06 -23.26
N PRO A 719 -5.78 14.87 -22.15
CA PRO A 719 -5.42 15.54 -20.88
C PRO A 719 -4.16 14.99 -20.21
N VAL A 720 -3.57 13.91 -20.73
CA VAL A 720 -2.48 13.19 -20.05
C VAL A 720 -1.17 13.98 -20.02
N GLU A 721 -0.91 14.86 -21.00
CA GLU A 721 0.25 15.76 -20.98
C GLU A 721 0.13 16.79 -19.83
N ARG A 722 -1.10 17.29 -19.57
CA ARG A 722 -1.39 18.18 -18.45
C ARG A 722 -1.15 17.46 -17.13
N TYR A 723 -1.65 16.24 -16.98
CA TYR A 723 -1.43 15.46 -15.75
C TYR A 723 0.05 15.27 -15.45
N TYR A 724 0.86 15.00 -16.47
CA TYR A 724 2.31 14.88 -16.31
C TYR A 724 2.97 16.21 -15.89
N ARG A 725 2.55 17.35 -16.49
CA ARG A 725 3.01 18.68 -16.06
C ARG A 725 2.58 18.99 -14.62
N ASP A 726 1.35 18.66 -14.26
CA ASP A 726 0.82 18.87 -12.92
C ASP A 726 1.57 18.05 -11.85
N ALA A 727 2.01 16.84 -12.20
CA ALA A 727 2.81 15.99 -11.31
C ALA A 727 4.18 16.59 -10.97
N SER A 728 4.75 17.43 -11.84
CA SER A 728 6.04 18.09 -11.56
C SER A 728 6.00 18.98 -10.32
N ALA A 729 4.85 19.61 -10.05
CA ALA A 729 4.67 20.44 -8.87
C ALA A 729 4.70 19.65 -7.55
N LEU A 730 4.32 18.37 -7.58
CA LEU A 730 4.41 17.48 -6.41
C LEU A 730 5.85 17.13 -6.09
N LEU A 731 6.70 16.95 -7.11
CA LEU A 731 8.12 16.66 -6.93
C LEU A 731 8.91 17.87 -6.40
N ALA A 732 8.43 19.08 -6.69
CA ALA A 732 9.03 20.32 -6.23
C ALA A 732 8.65 20.74 -4.80
N GLY A 733 7.91 19.91 -4.07
CA GLY A 733 7.25 20.19 -2.81
C GLY A 733 8.09 20.88 -1.71
N GLU A 734 7.40 21.32 -0.65
CA GLU A 734 7.87 22.25 0.41
C GLU A 734 9.20 21.90 1.05
N ALA A 735 9.42 20.66 1.39
CA ALA A 735 10.64 20.25 2.10
C ALA A 735 11.70 19.66 1.16
N GLY A 736 11.37 19.45 -0.10
CA GLY A 736 12.12 18.56 -0.99
C GLY A 736 12.13 17.12 -0.47
N ASP A 737 12.19 16.18 -1.35
CA ASP A 737 12.12 14.74 -1.02
C ASP A 737 13.16 14.32 0.04
N GLU A 738 14.35 14.93 0.01
CA GLU A 738 15.44 14.60 0.91
C GLU A 738 15.14 14.93 2.38
N ALA A 739 14.47 16.06 2.67
CA ALA A 739 14.11 16.41 4.04
C ALA A 739 13.03 15.49 4.60
N LEU A 740 12.05 15.08 3.78
CA LEU A 740 11.04 14.11 4.16
C LEU A 740 11.68 12.73 4.40
N ARG A 741 12.57 12.28 3.51
CA ARG A 741 13.30 11.02 3.68
C ARG A 741 14.12 10.99 4.97
N ARG A 742 14.82 12.08 5.30
CA ARG A 742 15.57 12.19 6.57
C ARG A 742 14.64 12.13 7.79
N SER A 743 13.46 12.75 7.72
CA SER A 743 12.48 12.70 8.80
C SER A 743 11.98 11.27 9.05
N ILE A 744 11.64 10.57 7.98
CA ILE A 744 11.20 9.16 8.04
C ILE A 744 12.35 8.27 8.54
N ALA A 745 13.57 8.46 8.04
CA ALA A 745 14.73 7.68 8.44
C ALA A 745 15.06 7.85 9.93
N ARG A 746 14.98 9.07 10.46
CA ARG A 746 15.15 9.33 11.91
C ARG A 746 14.11 8.63 12.75
N HIS A 747 12.84 8.67 12.32
CA HIS A 747 11.75 7.97 13.00
C HIS A 747 12.00 6.44 13.01
N ALA A 748 12.35 5.85 11.88
CA ALA A 748 12.65 4.42 11.77
C ALA A 748 13.88 4.01 12.61
N ALA A 749 14.96 4.82 12.60
CA ALA A 749 16.17 4.56 13.39
C ALA A 749 15.97 4.70 14.91
N ALA A 750 15.01 5.50 15.35
CA ALA A 750 14.67 5.64 16.76
C ALA A 750 14.03 4.37 17.36
N GLY A 751 13.78 3.35 16.53
CA GLY A 751 13.18 2.09 16.98
C GLY A 751 11.69 2.24 17.35
N ALA A 752 11.07 3.38 17.04
CA ALA A 752 9.62 3.49 17.11
C ALA A 752 9.07 2.49 16.09
N THR A 753 8.40 1.45 16.56
CA THR A 753 7.65 0.58 15.68
C THR A 753 6.62 1.46 14.97
N LEU A 754 6.63 1.43 13.64
CA LEU A 754 5.71 2.23 12.82
C LEU A 754 4.23 1.94 13.13
N ASP A 755 3.96 0.97 13.99
CA ASP A 755 2.65 0.55 14.49
C ASP A 755 2.27 1.15 15.86
N GLY A 756 3.08 2.07 16.43
CA GLY A 756 2.74 2.74 17.70
C GLY A 756 2.76 1.86 18.97
N GLY A 757 3.35 0.67 18.88
CA GLY A 757 3.62 -0.18 20.04
C GLY A 757 4.97 0.22 20.68
N PRO A 758 5.12 0.14 22.03
CA PRO A 758 6.41 0.34 22.65
C PRO A 758 7.43 -0.69 22.17
N ALA A 759 8.67 -0.26 22.01
CA ALA A 759 9.80 -1.09 21.60
C ALA A 759 9.99 -2.30 22.49
#